data_59c6a0ba23f1b2a588e8d39aa903ba8b
#
_entry.id   59c6a0ba23f1b2a588e8d39aa903ba8b
#
_cell.length_a   1.000
_cell.length_b   1.000
_cell.length_c   1.000
_cell.angle_alpha   90.00
_cell.angle_beta   90.00
_cell.angle_gamma   90.00
#
_symmetry.space_group_name_H-M   'P 1'
#
loop_
_entity.id
_entity.type
_entity.pdbx_description
1 polymer ?
#
loop_
_entity_poly.entity_id
_entity_poly.type
_entity_poly.pdbx_seq_one_letter_code
_entity_poly.pdbx_strand_id
1 'polypeptide(L)'
;MIAIIAEKPSLARNIVAGIGEMKKKNGYFENSEYIVTWAFGHLFSLCDIEDYSPLPSESRKWTLDNLPCFPDKFRFRLKKDDKGKEDDGVKKQFETIKALLNRKDVDKIVNAGDSDREGEIIVRLCVNNALSENKPFYRLWLPDQTPQTVSKALSEMKEEKEYENLANEGFSRTYIDWLYGVNLTRYASIKTGTLLRVGRVIIPIVKAIYDRDLEIENFKPEIYYALVSKAKTNGEVIELTSKYKFSAAEKAKAERCCERMNVFEAVVTDKKSKKEILFPGKLYSLTKLQNFLGKKYKMPMEKSLSIVQKLYENGYVSYPRTNSEYLATNEKDKVKQIISGVKKLGYPVVFKDKKTIFDDSKIESHSALTPTYKIPDKGSLNDDEFTVYSAILRRFVAIFCEEECYIEKSELTISLGGKEDYSIKGSIILTEGWTKYDGGEKKDKMLPKLEKGDKVNVDFHPEEKQTQPPKHYTIETLNNYLKNPFKDDKTSDDNDDEDYKAIFKGLELGTEATRTCIIDNAKKSGYISLKKDVYFIENGGKYLIEQLSDMNISMDKYKTSRLGQALKKVYHGEMTIDESVKMAENEIRQVFETDKNAGSGFYGDVIGKCPKCGKNVARGRYSYACEDFPDKCDFKINLRILGCPVPKEQAAKLLTNGKTDKMNFTSLKTGKVFSSSLKLDESKKVVFDFT
;
A
#
# COMPACT_ATOMS: atom_id res chain seq x y z
N MET A 1 10.15 -27.66 31.79
CA MET A 1 9.59 -27.71 30.39
C MET A 1 9.65 -26.36 29.75
N ILE A 2 9.68 -26.28 28.40
CA ILE A 2 9.68 -25.07 27.63
C ILE A 2 8.28 -24.86 26.99
N ALA A 3 7.61 -23.75 27.31
CA ALA A 3 6.31 -23.41 26.74
C ALA A 3 6.46 -22.43 25.57
N ILE A 4 6.11 -22.86 24.37
CA ILE A 4 6.18 -22.09 23.13
C ILE A 4 4.79 -21.61 22.76
N ILE A 5 4.63 -20.30 22.51
CA ILE A 5 3.39 -19.70 22.07
C ILE A 5 3.54 -19.25 20.64
N ALA A 6 2.86 -19.91 19.71
CA ALA A 6 2.77 -19.50 18.31
C ALA A 6 1.66 -18.48 18.10
N GLU A 7 1.81 -17.63 17.08
CA GLU A 7 0.77 -16.64 16.73
C GLU A 7 -0.54 -17.29 16.25
N LYS A 8 -0.45 -18.47 15.62
CA LYS A 8 -1.58 -19.16 15.00
C LYS A 8 -1.40 -20.67 14.96
N PRO A 9 -2.49 -21.46 14.83
CA PRO A 9 -2.44 -22.91 14.84
C PRO A 9 -1.57 -23.54 13.74
N SER A 10 -1.46 -22.90 12.56
CA SER A 10 -0.62 -23.37 11.46
C SER A 10 0.86 -23.34 11.83
N LEU A 11 1.30 -22.24 12.43
CA LEU A 11 2.67 -22.07 12.91
C LEU A 11 2.99 -23.07 14.04
N ALA A 12 2.06 -23.27 14.97
CA ALA A 12 2.23 -24.27 16.04
C ALA A 12 2.47 -25.68 15.48
N ARG A 13 1.74 -26.11 14.45
CA ARG A 13 1.97 -27.39 13.77
C ARG A 13 3.33 -27.47 13.09
N ASN A 14 3.80 -26.39 12.49
CA ASN A 14 5.12 -26.35 11.84
C ASN A 14 6.25 -26.40 12.90
N ILE A 15 6.07 -25.75 14.04
CA ILE A 15 7.00 -25.87 15.18
C ILE A 15 7.04 -27.29 15.69
N VAL A 16 5.89 -27.93 15.86
CA VAL A 16 5.81 -29.35 16.26
C VAL A 16 6.52 -30.25 15.25
N ALA A 17 6.37 -30.02 13.94
CA ALA A 17 7.08 -30.79 12.91
C ALA A 17 8.61 -30.64 13.00
N GLY A 18 9.10 -29.50 13.50
CA GLY A 18 10.54 -29.29 13.73
C GLY A 18 11.06 -29.85 15.06
N ILE A 19 10.18 -29.97 16.09
CA ILE A 19 10.52 -30.59 17.36
C ILE A 19 10.49 -32.11 17.27
N GLY A 20 9.51 -32.66 16.55
CA GLY A 20 9.31 -34.11 16.43
C GLY A 20 7.99 -34.57 17.05
N GLU A 21 7.96 -35.79 17.58
CA GLU A 21 6.72 -36.40 18.07
C GLU A 21 6.19 -35.69 19.33
N MET A 22 4.93 -35.26 19.27
CA MET A 22 4.21 -34.60 20.35
C MET A 22 2.75 -35.07 20.44
N LYS A 23 2.21 -35.21 21.66
CA LYS A 23 0.79 -35.54 21.87
C LYS A 23 -0.08 -34.32 21.72
N LYS A 24 -1.10 -34.41 20.86
CA LYS A 24 -2.11 -33.35 20.71
C LYS A 24 -3.08 -33.36 21.90
N LYS A 25 -3.27 -32.20 22.47
CA LYS A 25 -4.23 -31.90 23.56
C LYS A 25 -5.24 -30.82 23.08
N ASN A 26 -6.16 -30.45 23.96
CA ASN A 26 -7.11 -29.38 23.66
C ASN A 26 -6.42 -28.02 23.78
N GLY A 27 -6.14 -27.35 22.65
CA GLY A 27 -5.50 -26.04 22.58
C GLY A 27 -3.96 -26.06 22.61
N TYR A 28 -3.28 -27.23 22.63
CA TYR A 28 -1.84 -27.33 22.63
C TYR A 28 -1.32 -28.71 22.22
N PHE A 29 0.00 -28.80 22.00
CA PHE A 29 0.76 -30.06 21.86
C PHE A 29 1.76 -30.18 23.02
N GLU A 30 2.11 -31.40 23.44
CA GLU A 30 3.00 -31.64 24.55
C GLU A 30 3.82 -32.92 24.37
N ASN A 31 5.09 -32.85 24.77
CA ASN A 31 5.95 -34.02 25.00
C ASN A 31 6.67 -33.87 26.35
N SER A 32 7.76 -34.60 26.58
CA SER A 32 8.51 -34.55 27.86
C SER A 32 9.28 -33.23 28.07
N GLU A 33 9.54 -32.44 27.04
CA GLU A 33 10.39 -31.25 27.08
C GLU A 33 9.65 -29.98 26.71
N TYR A 34 8.73 -30.05 25.72
CA TYR A 34 8.07 -28.90 25.12
C TYR A 34 6.55 -28.96 25.26
N ILE A 35 5.97 -27.77 25.44
CA ILE A 35 4.56 -27.47 25.26
C ILE A 35 4.49 -26.47 24.10
N VAL A 36 3.66 -26.72 23.08
CA VAL A 36 3.42 -25.78 21.99
C VAL A 36 1.94 -25.43 21.96
N THR A 37 1.62 -24.19 22.29
CA THR A 37 0.28 -23.61 22.20
C THR A 37 0.25 -22.48 21.17
N TRP A 38 -0.91 -21.86 20.97
CA TRP A 38 -1.06 -20.83 19.94
C TRP A 38 -2.10 -19.78 20.32
N ALA A 39 -1.98 -18.60 19.74
CA ALA A 39 -3.03 -17.60 19.68
C ALA A 39 -3.85 -17.78 18.37
N PHE A 40 -4.85 -16.92 18.16
CA PHE A 40 -5.61 -16.80 16.91
C PHE A 40 -5.32 -15.45 16.24
N GLY A 41 -4.05 -15.06 16.13
CA GLY A 41 -3.64 -13.68 15.91
C GLY A 41 -3.84 -12.87 17.20
N HIS A 42 -4.22 -11.61 17.08
CA HIS A 42 -4.49 -10.78 18.25
C HIS A 42 -5.64 -11.33 19.11
N LEU A 43 -5.32 -11.84 20.30
CA LEU A 43 -6.31 -12.16 21.34
C LEU A 43 -6.75 -10.92 22.12
N PHE A 44 -5.92 -9.87 22.12
CA PHE A 44 -6.16 -8.62 22.81
C PHE A 44 -6.37 -7.48 21.82
N SER A 45 -7.21 -6.53 22.19
CA SER A 45 -7.40 -5.24 21.53
C SER A 45 -7.34 -4.12 22.55
N LEU A 46 -6.98 -2.90 22.12
CA LEU A 46 -7.10 -1.72 22.97
C LEU A 46 -8.55 -1.52 23.40
N CYS A 47 -8.73 -1.01 24.60
CA CYS A 47 -10.02 -0.57 25.11
C CYS A 47 -10.57 0.57 24.26
N ASP A 48 -11.90 0.73 24.21
CA ASP A 48 -12.56 1.85 23.52
C ASP A 48 -12.60 3.10 24.42
N ILE A 49 -12.99 4.25 23.83
CA ILE A 49 -13.13 5.53 24.58
C ILE A 49 -14.04 5.37 25.80
N GLU A 50 -15.12 4.61 25.65
CA GLU A 50 -16.09 4.37 26.73
C GLU A 50 -15.47 3.71 27.96
N ASP A 51 -14.39 2.96 27.79
CA ASP A 51 -13.66 2.32 28.89
C ASP A 51 -12.77 3.32 29.68
N TYR A 52 -12.48 4.49 29.09
CA TYR A 52 -11.68 5.58 29.71
C TYR A 52 -12.55 6.74 30.22
N SER A 53 -13.83 6.79 29.85
CA SER A 53 -14.75 7.85 30.26
C SER A 53 -15.43 7.52 31.59
N PRO A 54 -15.63 8.50 32.49
CA PRO A 54 -16.41 8.33 33.70
C PRO A 54 -17.93 8.26 33.45
N LEU A 55 -18.40 8.43 32.20
CA LEU A 55 -19.82 8.41 31.86
C LEU A 55 -20.40 6.99 31.87
N PRO A 56 -21.67 6.80 32.29
CA PRO A 56 -22.29 5.49 32.31
C PRO A 56 -22.30 4.82 30.94
N SER A 57 -22.04 3.52 30.90
CA SER A 57 -21.93 2.71 29.65
C SER A 57 -23.23 2.59 28.84
N GLU A 58 -24.34 3.17 29.29
CA GLU A 58 -25.66 3.05 28.66
C GLU A 58 -25.84 3.93 27.43
N SER A 59 -25.08 5.01 27.27
CA SER A 59 -25.12 5.84 26.05
C SER A 59 -23.99 5.45 25.08
N ARG A 60 -24.13 4.32 24.42
CA ARG A 60 -23.21 3.89 23.35
C ARG A 60 -23.26 4.75 22.08
N LYS A 61 -23.88 5.90 22.12
CA LYS A 61 -23.87 6.89 21.00
C LYS A 61 -22.58 7.68 21.06
N TRP A 62 -21.89 7.77 19.94
CA TRP A 62 -20.74 8.64 19.82
C TRP A 62 -21.15 10.10 20.02
N THR A 63 -20.51 10.81 20.95
CA THR A 63 -20.72 12.23 21.22
C THR A 63 -19.41 12.99 21.12
N LEU A 64 -19.46 14.30 20.93
CA LEU A 64 -18.28 15.15 20.92
C LEU A 64 -17.71 15.41 22.32
N ASP A 65 -18.50 15.16 23.37
CA ASP A 65 -18.12 15.49 24.75
C ASP A 65 -16.94 14.66 25.27
N ASN A 66 -16.75 13.46 24.68
CA ASN A 66 -15.66 12.55 25.02
C ASN A 66 -14.45 12.67 24.09
N LEU A 67 -14.40 13.71 23.23
CA LEU A 67 -13.35 13.92 22.27
C LEU A 67 -12.63 15.25 22.50
N PRO A 68 -11.29 15.31 22.32
CA PRO A 68 -10.40 14.19 22.05
C PRO A 68 -10.14 13.34 23.31
N CYS A 69 -10.00 12.02 23.14
CA CYS A 69 -9.63 11.09 24.20
C CYS A 69 -8.14 10.76 24.13
N PHE A 70 -7.41 11.05 25.18
CA PHE A 70 -5.99 10.74 25.36
C PHE A 70 -5.83 9.99 26.67
N PRO A 71 -5.73 8.64 26.64
CA PRO A 71 -5.57 7.85 27.86
C PRO A 71 -4.22 8.09 28.52
N ASP A 72 -4.16 8.31 29.82
CA ASP A 72 -2.91 8.36 30.58
C ASP A 72 -2.15 7.04 30.50
N LYS A 73 -2.89 5.93 30.42
CA LYS A 73 -2.35 4.59 30.22
C LYS A 73 -3.26 3.79 29.29
N PHE A 74 -2.70 3.30 28.19
CA PHE A 74 -3.40 2.40 27.28
C PHE A 74 -3.70 1.06 27.96
N ARG A 75 -4.93 0.60 27.85
CA ARG A 75 -5.40 -0.67 28.43
C ARG A 75 -5.83 -1.62 27.32
N PHE A 76 -5.49 -2.89 27.50
CA PHE A 76 -5.89 -3.96 26.62
C PHE A 76 -6.98 -4.81 27.27
N ARG A 77 -7.85 -5.36 26.45
CA ARG A 77 -8.88 -6.33 26.83
C ARG A 77 -8.91 -7.48 25.83
N LEU A 78 -9.46 -8.63 26.21
CA LEU A 78 -9.74 -9.69 25.25
C LEU A 78 -10.63 -9.18 24.13
N LYS A 79 -10.33 -9.62 22.91
CA LYS A 79 -11.04 -9.21 21.69
C LYS A 79 -12.51 -9.64 21.78
N LYS A 80 -13.39 -8.76 21.37
CA LYS A 80 -14.82 -9.00 21.23
C LYS A 80 -15.14 -9.50 19.83
N ASP A 81 -16.27 -10.20 19.69
CA ASP A 81 -16.84 -10.57 18.39
C ASP A 81 -17.38 -9.34 17.62
N ASP A 82 -17.81 -9.54 16.38
CA ASP A 82 -18.36 -8.46 15.53
C ASP A 82 -19.65 -7.84 16.10
N LYS A 83 -20.29 -8.47 17.09
CA LYS A 83 -21.47 -7.98 17.80
C LYS A 83 -21.11 -7.26 19.10
N GLY A 84 -19.83 -7.13 19.41
CA GLY A 84 -19.32 -6.47 20.60
C GLY A 84 -19.44 -7.31 21.90
N LYS A 85 -19.70 -8.62 21.79
CA LYS A 85 -19.71 -9.56 22.92
C LYS A 85 -18.33 -10.19 23.09
N GLU A 86 -18.07 -10.75 24.28
CA GLU A 86 -16.87 -11.56 24.50
C GLU A 86 -16.85 -12.74 23.50
N ASP A 87 -15.69 -12.93 22.86
CA ASP A 87 -15.46 -14.08 21.98
C ASP A 87 -15.06 -15.30 22.83
N ASP A 88 -15.98 -16.26 22.98
CA ASP A 88 -15.77 -17.45 23.79
C ASP A 88 -14.56 -18.28 23.31
N GLY A 89 -14.27 -18.29 21.99
CA GLY A 89 -13.11 -18.98 21.43
C GLY A 89 -11.80 -18.33 21.86
N VAL A 90 -11.72 -17.01 21.78
CA VAL A 90 -10.57 -16.20 22.23
C VAL A 90 -10.36 -16.39 23.73
N LYS A 91 -11.44 -16.28 24.53
CA LYS A 91 -11.39 -16.44 25.98
C LYS A 91 -10.88 -17.82 26.39
N LYS A 92 -11.46 -18.88 25.80
CA LYS A 92 -11.05 -20.27 26.09
C LYS A 92 -9.58 -20.53 25.75
N GLN A 93 -9.10 -20.01 24.62
CA GLN A 93 -7.72 -20.19 24.22
C GLN A 93 -6.76 -19.40 25.13
N PHE A 94 -7.13 -18.19 25.52
CA PHE A 94 -6.34 -17.40 26.47
C PHE A 94 -6.26 -18.09 27.85
N GLU A 95 -7.35 -18.62 28.37
CA GLU A 95 -7.34 -19.39 29.62
C GLU A 95 -6.46 -20.65 29.50
N THR A 96 -6.45 -21.31 28.33
CA THR A 96 -5.51 -22.42 28.07
C THR A 96 -4.06 -21.94 28.13
N ILE A 97 -3.71 -20.86 27.47
CA ILE A 97 -2.37 -20.26 27.51
C ILE A 97 -2.00 -19.94 28.96
N LYS A 98 -2.88 -19.24 29.70
CA LYS A 98 -2.67 -18.83 31.07
C LYS A 98 -2.41 -20.04 32.00
N ALA A 99 -3.21 -21.08 31.86
CA ALA A 99 -3.03 -22.31 32.64
C ALA A 99 -1.68 -22.99 32.35
N LEU A 100 -1.27 -23.05 31.07
CA LEU A 100 -0.02 -23.68 30.66
C LEU A 100 1.20 -22.90 31.16
N LEU A 101 1.21 -21.56 31.00
CA LEU A 101 2.35 -20.73 31.41
C LEU A 101 2.60 -20.73 32.91
N ASN A 102 1.56 -20.93 33.72
CA ASN A 102 1.65 -20.95 35.18
C ASN A 102 1.86 -22.37 35.77
N ARG A 103 2.07 -23.39 34.96
CA ARG A 103 2.46 -24.73 35.42
C ARG A 103 3.80 -24.66 36.14
N LYS A 104 3.94 -25.42 37.21
CA LYS A 104 5.16 -25.47 38.05
C LYS A 104 6.35 -26.10 37.33
N ASP A 105 6.09 -26.98 36.35
CA ASP A 105 7.10 -27.66 35.53
C ASP A 105 7.49 -26.86 34.27
N VAL A 106 6.93 -25.70 34.05
CA VAL A 106 7.32 -24.77 32.96
C VAL A 106 8.35 -23.78 33.48
N ASP A 107 9.59 -23.91 33.00
CA ASP A 107 10.74 -23.11 33.43
C ASP A 107 11.06 -21.96 32.50
N LYS A 108 10.67 -22.10 31.20
CA LYS A 108 10.96 -21.14 30.15
C LYS A 108 9.75 -20.91 29.26
N ILE A 109 9.61 -19.69 28.79
CA ILE A 109 8.57 -19.27 27.83
C ILE A 109 9.25 -18.82 26.54
N VAL A 110 8.62 -19.11 25.40
CA VAL A 110 9.13 -18.74 24.08
C VAL A 110 8.04 -18.04 23.28
N ASN A 111 8.34 -16.82 22.86
CA ASN A 111 7.57 -16.10 21.87
C ASN A 111 7.90 -16.65 20.47
N ALA A 112 6.94 -17.30 19.83
CA ALA A 112 7.01 -17.78 18.46
C ALA A 112 5.92 -17.11 17.59
N GLY A 113 5.78 -15.79 17.72
CA GLY A 113 5.01 -14.99 16.78
C GLY A 113 5.67 -14.96 15.39
N ASP A 114 4.96 -14.54 14.36
CA ASP A 114 5.56 -14.28 13.04
C ASP A 114 6.73 -13.31 13.21
N SER A 115 7.70 -13.38 12.31
CA SER A 115 8.96 -12.65 12.45
C SER A 115 8.79 -11.17 12.06
N ASP A 116 7.83 -10.48 12.67
CA ASP A 116 7.62 -9.05 12.54
C ASP A 116 7.15 -8.43 13.87
N ARG A 117 6.99 -7.10 13.91
CA ARG A 117 6.54 -6.37 15.11
C ARG A 117 5.13 -6.73 15.54
N GLU A 118 4.24 -7.14 14.62
CA GLU A 118 2.87 -7.55 14.96
C GLU A 118 2.91 -8.90 15.68
N GLY A 119 3.64 -9.90 15.13
CA GLY A 119 3.84 -11.20 15.77
C GLY A 119 4.53 -11.08 17.13
N GLU A 120 5.46 -10.10 17.26
CA GLU A 120 6.12 -9.80 18.53
C GLU A 120 5.13 -9.39 19.60
N ILE A 121 4.29 -8.37 19.35
CA ILE A 121 3.36 -7.86 20.37
C ILE A 121 2.16 -8.78 20.62
N ILE A 122 1.72 -9.58 19.64
CA ILE A 122 0.63 -10.54 19.80
C ILE A 122 0.94 -11.50 20.94
N VAL A 123 2.12 -12.10 20.93
CA VAL A 123 2.52 -13.08 21.94
C VAL A 123 2.92 -12.40 23.25
N ARG A 124 3.64 -11.26 23.22
CA ARG A 124 3.94 -10.48 24.44
C ARG A 124 2.68 -10.10 25.21
N LEU A 125 1.63 -9.67 24.54
CA LEU A 125 0.36 -9.36 25.19
C LEU A 125 -0.26 -10.59 25.87
N CYS A 126 -0.16 -11.76 25.24
CA CYS A 126 -0.61 -13.00 25.86
C CYS A 126 0.20 -13.32 27.11
N VAL A 127 1.53 -13.23 27.06
CA VAL A 127 2.43 -13.52 28.18
C VAL A 127 2.21 -12.53 29.31
N ASN A 128 2.20 -11.22 29.03
CA ASN A 128 2.05 -10.16 30.04
C ASN A 128 0.71 -10.22 30.79
N ASN A 129 -0.35 -10.72 30.14
CA ASN A 129 -1.67 -10.85 30.77
C ASN A 129 -1.92 -12.25 31.39
N ALA A 130 -1.09 -13.23 31.08
CA ALA A 130 -1.26 -14.60 31.53
C ALA A 130 -0.39 -14.95 32.76
N LEU A 131 0.85 -14.43 32.83
CA LEU A 131 1.80 -14.82 33.87
C LEU A 131 1.46 -14.25 35.22
N SER A 132 1.55 -15.15 36.26
CA SER A 132 1.46 -14.78 37.67
C SER A 132 2.84 -14.47 38.28
N GLU A 133 3.89 -15.11 37.79
CA GLU A 133 5.27 -14.95 38.24
C GLU A 133 6.22 -14.84 37.03
N ASN A 134 7.27 -14.04 37.15
CA ASN A 134 8.24 -13.88 36.07
C ASN A 134 8.99 -15.21 35.80
N LYS A 135 9.08 -15.54 34.50
CA LYS A 135 9.85 -16.68 33.98
C LYS A 135 10.80 -16.23 32.90
N PRO A 136 11.93 -16.89 32.68
CA PRO A 136 12.82 -16.64 31.53
C PRO A 136 12.05 -16.65 30.20
N PHE A 137 12.22 -15.61 29.43
CA PHE A 137 11.44 -15.36 28.22
C PHE A 137 12.36 -15.21 27.01
N TYR A 138 12.12 -15.98 25.96
CA TYR A 138 12.95 -16.11 24.77
C TYR A 138 12.13 -15.85 23.51
N ARG A 139 12.83 -15.60 22.40
CA ARG A 139 12.26 -15.39 21.06
C ARG A 139 12.72 -16.49 20.11
N LEU A 140 11.77 -17.18 19.47
CA LEU A 140 11.99 -18.07 18.36
C LEU A 140 11.74 -17.33 17.06
N TRP A 141 12.80 -16.95 16.35
CA TRP A 141 12.75 -16.20 15.12
C TRP A 141 12.79 -17.12 13.90
N LEU A 142 11.73 -17.16 13.09
CA LEU A 142 11.58 -18.10 11.99
C LEU A 142 11.55 -17.39 10.64
N PRO A 143 12.68 -17.31 9.91
CA PRO A 143 12.72 -16.75 8.55
C PRO A 143 11.97 -17.60 7.51
N ASP A 144 11.77 -18.89 7.77
CA ASP A 144 10.83 -19.78 7.10
C ASP A 144 10.33 -20.85 8.08
N GLN A 145 9.30 -21.59 7.70
CA GLN A 145 8.62 -22.55 8.59
C GLN A 145 8.93 -24.02 8.23
N THR A 146 10.10 -24.29 7.67
CA THR A 146 10.52 -25.66 7.41
C THR A 146 11.00 -26.35 8.68
N PRO A 147 10.84 -27.69 8.84
CA PRO A 147 11.25 -28.40 10.05
C PRO A 147 12.73 -28.19 10.42
N GLN A 148 13.62 -28.12 9.43
CA GLN A 148 15.05 -27.88 9.66
C GLN A 148 15.33 -26.48 10.20
N THR A 149 14.64 -25.44 9.64
CA THR A 149 14.77 -24.08 10.15
C THR A 149 14.25 -23.98 11.57
N VAL A 150 13.11 -24.60 11.88
CA VAL A 150 12.56 -24.64 13.25
C VAL A 150 13.53 -25.30 14.21
N SER A 151 14.05 -26.50 13.89
CA SER A 151 15.00 -27.22 14.74
C SER A 151 16.27 -26.41 15.01
N LYS A 152 16.82 -25.76 13.98
CA LYS A 152 17.98 -24.87 14.13
C LYS A 152 17.65 -23.67 15.01
N ALA A 153 16.55 -22.97 14.74
CA ALA A 153 16.14 -21.78 15.48
C ALA A 153 15.88 -22.08 16.96
N LEU A 154 15.37 -23.26 17.32
CA LEU A 154 15.21 -23.69 18.72
C LEU A 154 16.53 -23.78 19.48
N SER A 155 17.65 -24.10 18.80
CA SER A 155 18.98 -24.11 19.42
C SER A 155 19.63 -22.72 19.49
N GLU A 156 19.15 -21.76 18.70
CA GLU A 156 19.70 -20.41 18.55
C GLU A 156 18.77 -19.30 19.12
N MET A 157 17.80 -19.68 19.97
CA MET A 157 16.85 -18.71 20.56
C MET A 157 17.59 -17.64 21.37
N LYS A 158 17.17 -16.40 21.21
CA LYS A 158 17.67 -15.26 21.96
C LYS A 158 16.72 -14.85 23.07
N GLU A 159 17.22 -14.13 24.07
CA GLU A 159 16.37 -13.55 25.08
C GLU A 159 15.42 -12.52 24.47
N GLU A 160 14.18 -12.51 24.95
CA GLU A 160 13.13 -11.61 24.45
C GLU A 160 13.48 -10.12 24.55
N LYS A 161 14.31 -9.76 25.52
CA LYS A 161 14.80 -8.37 25.69
C LYS A 161 15.59 -7.85 24.49
N GLU A 162 16.21 -8.73 23.68
CA GLU A 162 16.90 -8.30 22.47
C GLU A 162 15.92 -7.78 21.40
N TYR A 163 14.64 -8.09 21.53
CA TYR A 163 13.54 -7.65 20.66
C TYR A 163 12.70 -6.53 21.28
N GLU A 164 13.16 -5.91 22.39
CA GLU A 164 12.43 -4.85 23.10
C GLU A 164 12.11 -3.65 22.18
N ASN A 165 13.06 -3.21 21.38
CA ASN A 165 12.85 -2.10 20.44
C ASN A 165 11.82 -2.44 19.34
N LEU A 166 11.77 -3.71 18.91
CA LEU A 166 10.76 -4.18 17.96
C LEU A 166 9.36 -4.15 18.59
N ALA A 167 9.25 -4.59 19.84
CA ALA A 167 8.02 -4.52 20.61
C ALA A 167 7.57 -3.07 20.84
N ASN A 168 8.51 -2.19 21.21
CA ASN A 168 8.23 -0.77 21.44
C ASN A 168 7.71 -0.09 20.18
N GLU A 169 8.29 -0.39 19.00
CA GLU A 169 7.75 0.07 17.70
C GLU A 169 6.33 -0.45 17.48
N GLY A 170 6.07 -1.73 17.76
CA GLY A 170 4.75 -2.35 17.63
C GLY A 170 3.70 -1.69 18.52
N PHE A 171 4.02 -1.47 19.80
CA PHE A 171 3.12 -0.79 20.75
C PHE A 171 2.91 0.68 20.39
N SER A 172 3.98 1.41 20.10
CA SER A 172 3.93 2.81 19.67
C SER A 172 2.98 2.97 18.48
N ARG A 173 3.14 2.14 17.46
CA ARG A 173 2.26 2.14 16.30
C ARG A 173 0.81 1.85 16.67
N THR A 174 0.57 0.84 17.50
CA THR A 174 -0.78 0.44 17.94
C THR A 174 -1.48 1.60 18.64
N TYR A 175 -0.77 2.32 19.52
CA TYR A 175 -1.30 3.47 20.23
C TYR A 175 -1.59 4.66 19.32
N ILE A 176 -0.64 4.99 18.43
CA ILE A 176 -0.80 6.07 17.46
C ILE A 176 -1.97 5.79 16.51
N ASP A 177 -2.03 4.59 15.92
CA ASP A 177 -3.10 4.22 15.00
C ASP A 177 -4.48 4.21 15.70
N TRP A 178 -4.55 3.84 16.99
CA TRP A 178 -5.76 3.95 17.80
C TRP A 178 -6.16 5.42 18.04
N LEU A 179 -5.22 6.29 18.44
CA LEU A 179 -5.48 7.70 18.68
C LEU A 179 -6.09 8.38 17.46
N TYR A 180 -5.48 8.21 16.29
CA TYR A 180 -6.02 8.76 15.05
C TYR A 180 -7.36 8.11 14.66
N GLY A 181 -7.41 6.79 14.69
CA GLY A 181 -8.59 6.03 14.29
C GLY A 181 -9.80 6.38 15.14
N VAL A 182 -9.66 6.40 16.44
CA VAL A 182 -10.78 6.62 17.36
C VAL A 182 -11.18 8.10 17.38
N ASN A 183 -10.24 9.03 17.60
CA ASN A 183 -10.57 10.45 17.73
C ASN A 183 -11.08 11.04 16.42
N LEU A 184 -10.33 10.89 15.33
CA LEU A 184 -10.70 11.56 14.08
C LEU A 184 -11.83 10.85 13.32
N THR A 185 -11.93 9.51 13.40
CA THR A 185 -13.07 8.79 12.82
C THR A 185 -14.38 9.20 13.51
N ARG A 186 -14.41 9.20 14.84
CA ARG A 186 -15.63 9.62 15.57
C ARG A 186 -15.95 11.07 15.31
N TYR A 187 -14.95 11.95 15.39
CA TYR A 187 -15.12 13.38 15.14
C TYR A 187 -15.70 13.62 13.74
N ALA A 188 -15.06 13.13 12.68
CA ALA A 188 -15.52 13.30 11.31
C ALA A 188 -16.91 12.68 11.08
N SER A 189 -17.17 11.51 11.67
CA SER A 189 -18.45 10.81 11.50
C SER A 189 -19.60 11.53 12.20
N ILE A 190 -19.39 12.06 13.41
CA ILE A 190 -20.40 12.84 14.13
C ILE A 190 -20.71 14.13 13.36
N LYS A 191 -19.66 14.80 12.87
CA LYS A 191 -19.78 16.06 12.13
C LYS A 191 -20.53 15.91 10.81
N THR A 192 -20.36 14.80 10.12
CA THR A 192 -20.99 14.55 8.80
C THR A 192 -22.27 13.72 8.86
N GLY A 193 -22.56 13.10 10.02
CA GLY A 193 -23.68 12.15 10.13
C GLY A 193 -23.48 10.86 9.32
N THR A 194 -22.27 10.60 8.81
CA THR A 194 -21.93 9.44 7.99
C THR A 194 -20.61 8.85 8.51
N LEU A 195 -20.52 7.51 8.57
CA LEU A 195 -19.26 6.86 8.99
C LEU A 195 -18.13 7.20 8.02
N LEU A 196 -17.19 8.01 8.48
CA LEU A 196 -15.95 8.34 7.78
C LEU A 196 -14.78 7.74 8.53
N ARG A 197 -14.15 6.71 7.96
CA ARG A 197 -12.98 6.07 8.55
C ARG A 197 -11.73 6.91 8.27
N VAL A 198 -11.22 7.55 9.31
CA VAL A 198 -10.02 8.37 9.25
C VAL A 198 -8.87 7.59 9.85
N GLY A 199 -7.77 7.53 9.15
CA GLY A 199 -6.56 6.84 9.62
C GLY A 199 -5.32 7.40 8.95
N ARG A 200 -4.22 7.33 9.66
CA ARG A 200 -2.93 7.92 9.31
C ARG A 200 -2.43 7.54 7.91
N VAL A 201 -2.64 6.32 7.46
CA VAL A 201 -2.12 5.82 6.17
C VAL A 201 -3.21 5.70 5.10
N ILE A 202 -4.46 5.42 5.47
CA ILE A 202 -5.55 5.27 4.50
C ILE A 202 -5.86 6.58 3.78
N ILE A 203 -5.82 7.71 4.51
CA ILE A 203 -6.15 9.02 3.92
C ILE A 203 -5.14 9.45 2.85
N PRO A 204 -3.80 9.41 3.07
CA PRO A 204 -2.84 9.73 2.02
C PRO A 204 -2.98 8.85 0.77
N ILE A 205 -3.35 7.56 0.93
CA ILE A 205 -3.57 6.65 -0.19
C ILE A 205 -4.80 7.09 -1.00
N VAL A 206 -5.93 7.33 -0.32
CA VAL A 206 -7.18 7.78 -0.97
C VAL A 206 -6.97 9.14 -1.63
N LYS A 207 -6.26 10.05 -0.94
CA LYS A 207 -5.94 11.39 -1.47
C LYS A 207 -5.06 11.33 -2.73
N ALA A 208 -4.04 10.48 -2.76
CA ALA A 208 -3.20 10.33 -3.94
C ALA A 208 -4.00 9.91 -5.18
N ILE A 209 -4.95 8.98 -5.00
CA ILE A 209 -5.83 8.53 -6.10
C ILE A 209 -6.82 9.63 -6.46
N TYR A 210 -7.40 10.33 -5.47
CA TYR A 210 -8.29 11.47 -5.68
C TYR A 210 -7.62 12.58 -6.48
N ASP A 211 -6.44 13.03 -6.06
CA ASP A 211 -5.70 14.10 -6.72
C ASP A 211 -5.34 13.72 -8.16
N ARG A 212 -4.93 12.46 -8.40
CA ARG A 212 -4.62 11.95 -9.74
C ARG A 212 -5.85 11.90 -10.64
N ASP A 213 -6.99 11.43 -10.15
CA ASP A 213 -8.22 11.35 -10.94
C ASP A 213 -8.75 12.75 -11.23
N LEU A 214 -8.64 13.68 -10.27
CA LEU A 214 -8.99 15.10 -10.45
C LEU A 214 -8.08 15.79 -11.50
N GLU A 215 -6.77 15.50 -11.47
CA GLU A 215 -5.81 15.97 -12.46
C GLU A 215 -6.19 15.50 -13.87
N ILE A 216 -6.63 14.24 -14.00
CA ILE A 216 -7.09 13.67 -15.29
C ILE A 216 -8.41 14.30 -15.71
N GLU A 217 -9.39 14.46 -14.81
CA GLU A 217 -10.70 15.06 -15.08
C GLU A 217 -10.57 16.53 -15.55
N ASN A 218 -9.63 17.29 -14.96
CA ASN A 218 -9.43 18.71 -15.27
C ASN A 218 -8.40 18.96 -16.38
N PHE A 219 -7.77 17.90 -16.92
CA PHE A 219 -6.74 18.04 -17.93
C PHE A 219 -7.30 18.64 -19.22
N LYS A 220 -6.66 19.70 -19.70
CA LYS A 220 -6.96 20.32 -20.99
C LYS A 220 -5.86 19.97 -21.98
N PRO A 221 -6.16 19.13 -22.97
CA PRO A 221 -5.18 18.80 -23.97
C PRO A 221 -4.72 20.03 -24.79
N GLU A 222 -3.43 20.18 -24.95
CA GLU A 222 -2.83 21.24 -25.77
C GLU A 222 -2.23 20.61 -27.02
N ILE A 223 -2.51 21.25 -28.15
CA ILE A 223 -1.93 20.87 -29.44
C ILE A 223 -0.53 21.44 -29.55
N TYR A 224 0.41 20.63 -30.03
CA TYR A 224 1.77 21.05 -30.38
C TYR A 224 2.24 20.31 -31.63
N TYR A 225 3.21 20.90 -32.34
CA TYR A 225 3.82 20.30 -33.52
C TYR A 225 5.21 19.75 -33.15
N ALA A 226 5.43 18.46 -33.44
CA ALA A 226 6.74 17.82 -33.42
C ALA A 226 7.26 17.71 -34.86
N LEU A 227 8.56 17.98 -35.09
CA LEU A 227 9.15 17.83 -36.41
C LEU A 227 9.61 16.38 -36.57
N VAL A 228 9.00 15.65 -37.50
CA VAL A 228 9.22 14.23 -37.70
C VAL A 228 9.53 13.92 -39.14
N SER A 229 10.54 13.10 -39.41
CA SER A 229 10.83 12.50 -40.71
C SER A 229 10.65 10.98 -40.59
N LYS A 230 9.92 10.41 -41.56
CA LYS A 230 9.71 8.95 -41.70
C LYS A 230 10.10 8.50 -43.13
N ALA A 231 11.11 9.13 -43.69
CA ALA A 231 11.60 8.82 -45.05
C ALA A 231 12.20 7.40 -45.09
N LYS A 232 12.10 6.78 -46.29
CA LYS A 232 12.73 5.46 -46.53
C LYS A 232 14.16 5.62 -47.00
N THR A 233 15.07 4.91 -46.35
CA THR A 233 16.46 4.77 -46.76
C THR A 233 16.76 3.29 -46.96
N ASN A 234 17.26 2.86 -48.09
CA ASN A 234 17.54 1.47 -48.42
C ASN A 234 16.34 0.53 -48.24
N GLY A 235 15.11 1.03 -48.44
CA GLY A 235 13.87 0.27 -48.28
C GLY A 235 13.30 0.24 -46.87
N GLU A 236 14.03 0.69 -45.86
CA GLU A 236 13.61 0.76 -44.47
C GLU A 236 13.18 2.17 -44.07
N VAL A 237 12.13 2.28 -43.25
CA VAL A 237 11.67 3.58 -42.70
C VAL A 237 12.58 4.01 -41.59
N ILE A 238 13.20 5.18 -41.73
CA ILE A 238 14.03 5.78 -40.68
C ILE A 238 13.22 6.90 -39.99
N GLU A 239 12.82 6.68 -38.77
CA GLU A 239 12.07 7.68 -38.00
C GLU A 239 13.04 8.56 -37.22
N LEU A 240 13.04 9.86 -37.55
CA LEU A 240 13.79 10.88 -36.82
C LEU A 240 12.82 11.90 -36.26
N THR A 241 12.94 12.20 -34.97
CA THR A 241 12.11 13.22 -34.30
C THR A 241 13.02 14.27 -33.69
N SER A 242 12.86 15.52 -34.14
CA SER A 242 13.63 16.64 -33.61
C SER A 242 13.28 16.93 -32.14
N LYS A 243 14.24 17.47 -31.40
CA LYS A 243 14.03 17.97 -30.04
C LYS A 243 13.15 19.22 -29.98
N TYR A 244 13.00 19.94 -31.11
CA TYR A 244 12.19 21.15 -31.17
C TYR A 244 10.70 20.80 -31.20
N LYS A 245 9.93 21.55 -30.40
CA LYS A 245 8.47 21.47 -30.35
C LYS A 245 7.92 22.90 -30.51
N PHE A 246 6.81 23.03 -31.19
CA PHE A 246 6.16 24.29 -31.46
C PHE A 246 4.72 24.26 -30.93
N SER A 247 4.26 25.34 -30.34
CA SER A 247 2.86 25.48 -29.94
C SER A 247 1.90 25.49 -31.13
N ALA A 248 0.61 25.31 -30.90
CA ALA A 248 -0.42 25.35 -31.93
C ALA A 248 -0.37 26.67 -32.77
N ALA A 249 -0.07 27.79 -32.12
CA ALA A 249 0.05 29.11 -32.78
C ALA A 249 1.31 29.23 -33.65
N GLU A 250 2.28 28.35 -33.54
CA GLU A 250 3.57 28.42 -34.20
C GLU A 250 3.70 27.46 -35.39
N LYS A 251 2.59 26.96 -35.93
CA LYS A 251 2.59 26.02 -37.06
C LYS A 251 3.46 26.51 -38.24
N ALA A 252 3.31 27.77 -38.65
CA ALA A 252 4.11 28.35 -39.73
C ALA A 252 5.62 28.43 -39.43
N LYS A 253 6.01 28.51 -38.13
CA LYS A 253 7.41 28.42 -37.75
C LYS A 253 7.91 26.96 -37.83
N ALA A 254 7.08 26.00 -37.45
CA ALA A 254 7.38 24.59 -37.58
C ALA A 254 7.59 24.18 -39.04
N GLU A 255 6.72 24.62 -39.94
CA GLU A 255 6.82 24.40 -41.39
C GLU A 255 8.13 24.97 -41.96
N ARG A 256 8.44 26.24 -41.70
CA ARG A 256 9.71 26.84 -42.11
C ARG A 256 10.95 26.18 -41.53
N CYS A 257 10.83 25.62 -40.30
CA CYS A 257 11.91 24.85 -39.71
C CYS A 257 12.13 23.53 -40.46
N CYS A 258 11.06 22.81 -40.81
CA CYS A 258 11.13 21.60 -41.61
C CYS A 258 11.73 21.86 -43.02
N GLU A 259 11.31 22.94 -43.70
CA GLU A 259 11.87 23.32 -44.99
C GLU A 259 13.40 23.50 -44.89
N ARG A 260 13.90 24.16 -43.86
CA ARG A 260 15.34 24.30 -43.62
C ARG A 260 16.03 22.98 -43.34
N MET A 261 15.38 22.11 -42.53
CA MET A 261 15.93 20.80 -42.19
C MET A 261 16.06 19.90 -43.40
N ASN A 262 15.09 19.94 -44.29
CA ASN A 262 15.07 19.15 -45.52
C ASN A 262 16.12 19.56 -46.56
N VAL A 263 16.74 20.73 -46.42
CA VAL A 263 17.87 21.15 -47.27
C VAL A 263 19.18 20.54 -46.80
N PHE A 264 19.28 20.16 -45.53
CA PHE A 264 20.51 19.59 -44.97
C PHE A 264 20.64 18.10 -45.31
N GLU A 265 21.87 17.71 -45.66
CA GLU A 265 22.21 16.31 -45.83
C GLU A 265 22.25 15.61 -44.45
N ALA A 266 21.57 14.47 -44.33
CA ALA A 266 21.65 13.61 -43.17
C ALA A 266 22.61 12.47 -43.46
N VAL A 267 23.63 12.29 -42.58
CA VAL A 267 24.67 11.29 -42.76
C VAL A 267 24.85 10.53 -41.45
N VAL A 268 25.09 9.23 -41.53
CA VAL A 268 25.50 8.39 -40.37
C VAL A 268 26.92 8.77 -39.99
N THR A 269 27.06 9.46 -38.86
CA THR A 269 28.37 9.92 -38.37
C THR A 269 29.05 8.89 -37.50
N ASP A 270 28.27 8.02 -36.81
CA ASP A 270 28.81 7.00 -35.91
C ASP A 270 27.89 5.78 -35.81
N LYS A 271 28.51 4.60 -35.70
CA LYS A 271 27.84 3.33 -35.44
C LYS A 271 28.63 2.58 -34.36
N LYS A 272 28.03 2.37 -33.21
CA LYS A 272 28.63 1.67 -32.09
C LYS A 272 27.86 0.41 -31.79
N SER A 273 28.56 -0.66 -31.55
CA SER A 273 28.02 -1.90 -30.99
C SER A 273 28.84 -2.33 -29.80
N LYS A 274 28.16 -2.77 -28.76
CA LYS A 274 28.83 -3.27 -27.56
C LYS A 274 28.12 -4.52 -27.04
N LYS A 275 28.88 -5.58 -26.87
CA LYS A 275 28.41 -6.77 -26.18
C LYS A 275 28.46 -6.54 -24.69
N GLU A 276 27.33 -6.74 -24.01
CA GLU A 276 27.19 -6.57 -22.57
C GLU A 276 26.46 -7.75 -21.93
N ILE A 277 26.73 -7.99 -20.65
CA ILE A 277 25.98 -8.95 -19.87
C ILE A 277 24.68 -8.28 -19.41
N LEU A 278 23.55 -8.89 -19.71
CA LEU A 278 22.26 -8.51 -19.16
C LEU A 278 22.04 -9.27 -17.86
N PHE A 279 22.13 -8.56 -16.75
CA PHE A 279 21.88 -9.15 -15.45
C PHE A 279 20.38 -9.35 -15.21
N PRO A 280 19.97 -10.43 -14.49
CA PRO A 280 18.60 -10.57 -13.99
C PRO A 280 18.30 -9.45 -13.01
N GLY A 281 17.03 -9.13 -12.82
CA GLY A 281 16.62 -8.28 -11.73
C GLY A 281 17.01 -8.87 -10.38
N LYS A 282 16.80 -8.13 -9.29
CA LYS A 282 16.99 -8.66 -7.93
C LYS A 282 15.88 -9.66 -7.55
N LEU A 283 16.07 -10.38 -6.45
CA LEU A 283 15.01 -11.18 -5.84
C LEU A 283 13.78 -10.33 -5.51
N TYR A 284 12.67 -10.96 -5.21
CA TYR A 284 11.45 -10.23 -4.89
C TYR A 284 11.39 -9.78 -3.42
N SER A 285 11.11 -8.50 -3.20
CA SER A 285 10.36 -8.06 -2.02
C SER A 285 8.86 -8.30 -2.26
N LEU A 286 8.02 -8.18 -1.22
CA LEU A 286 6.58 -8.32 -1.37
C LEU A 286 6.03 -7.33 -2.42
N THR A 287 6.37 -6.05 -2.32
CA THR A 287 5.94 -5.03 -3.28
C THR A 287 6.34 -5.37 -4.72
N LYS A 288 7.57 -5.82 -4.95
CA LYS A 288 8.03 -6.18 -6.30
C LYS A 288 7.29 -7.38 -6.87
N LEU A 289 7.00 -8.37 -6.03
CA LEU A 289 6.18 -9.51 -6.43
C LEU A 289 4.75 -9.07 -6.77
N GLN A 290 4.13 -8.24 -5.93
CA GLN A 290 2.78 -7.72 -6.16
C GLN A 290 2.70 -6.87 -7.44
N ASN A 291 3.71 -6.06 -7.71
CA ASN A 291 3.81 -5.28 -8.96
C ASN A 291 3.88 -6.20 -10.18
N PHE A 292 4.70 -7.25 -10.12
CA PHE A 292 4.81 -8.24 -11.20
C PHE A 292 3.48 -8.97 -11.43
N LEU A 293 2.86 -9.48 -10.35
CA LEU A 293 1.60 -10.22 -10.44
C LEU A 293 0.44 -9.34 -10.89
N GLY A 294 0.36 -8.11 -10.39
CA GLY A 294 -0.63 -7.13 -10.80
C GLY A 294 -0.52 -6.76 -12.28
N LYS A 295 0.70 -6.49 -12.74
CA LYS A 295 0.96 -6.12 -14.13
C LYS A 295 0.68 -7.25 -15.12
N LYS A 296 1.19 -8.47 -14.82
CA LYS A 296 1.14 -9.60 -15.75
C LYS A 296 -0.16 -10.39 -15.66
N TYR A 297 -0.66 -10.63 -14.45
CA TYR A 297 -1.81 -11.50 -14.19
C TYR A 297 -3.05 -10.77 -13.68
N LYS A 298 -2.99 -9.42 -13.54
CA LYS A 298 -4.06 -8.59 -12.99
C LYS A 298 -4.51 -9.07 -11.60
N MET A 299 -3.58 -9.68 -10.84
CA MET A 299 -3.85 -10.22 -9.52
C MET A 299 -3.85 -9.09 -8.47
N PRO A 300 -4.95 -8.91 -7.72
CA PRO A 300 -5.02 -7.91 -6.65
C PRO A 300 -3.99 -8.16 -5.53
N MET A 301 -3.57 -7.10 -4.86
CA MET A 301 -2.52 -7.18 -3.82
C MET A 301 -2.92 -8.07 -2.64
N GLU A 302 -4.17 -7.98 -2.19
CA GLU A 302 -4.70 -8.79 -1.08
C GLU A 302 -4.73 -10.29 -1.43
N LYS A 303 -5.08 -10.63 -2.68
CA LYS A 303 -5.07 -12.00 -3.16
C LYS A 303 -3.65 -12.55 -3.21
N SER A 304 -2.71 -11.80 -3.78
CA SER A 304 -1.30 -12.21 -3.87
C SER A 304 -0.68 -12.38 -2.48
N LEU A 305 -0.93 -11.46 -1.53
CA LEU A 305 -0.45 -11.58 -0.16
C LEU A 305 -1.02 -12.81 0.54
N SER A 306 -2.32 -13.07 0.42
CA SER A 306 -2.97 -14.25 1.00
C SER A 306 -2.33 -15.56 0.48
N ILE A 307 -2.05 -15.60 -0.82
CA ILE A 307 -1.43 -16.79 -1.45
C ILE A 307 0.01 -16.97 -0.97
N VAL A 308 0.83 -15.90 -0.98
CA VAL A 308 2.23 -15.98 -0.51
C VAL A 308 2.27 -16.38 0.97
N GLN A 309 1.35 -15.84 1.80
CA GLN A 309 1.23 -16.22 3.21
C GLN A 309 0.93 -17.72 3.36
N LYS A 310 0.02 -18.26 2.55
CA LYS A 310 -0.30 -19.69 2.54
C LYS A 310 0.89 -20.54 2.10
N LEU A 311 1.64 -20.11 1.06
CA LEU A 311 2.86 -20.79 0.61
C LEU A 311 3.93 -20.79 1.71
N TYR A 312 4.09 -19.69 2.44
CA TYR A 312 4.98 -19.60 3.60
C TYR A 312 4.55 -20.55 4.72
N GLU A 313 3.28 -20.58 5.08
CA GLU A 313 2.74 -21.48 6.12
C GLU A 313 2.89 -22.97 5.75
N ASN A 314 2.88 -23.29 4.46
CA ASN A 314 3.19 -24.62 3.94
C ASN A 314 4.71 -24.91 3.84
N GLY A 315 5.55 -23.92 4.16
CA GLY A 315 7.00 -24.05 4.13
C GLY A 315 7.61 -24.05 2.73
N TYR A 316 6.88 -23.56 1.70
CA TYR A 316 7.37 -23.54 0.31
C TYR A 316 8.18 -22.30 -0.04
N VAL A 317 7.95 -21.18 0.66
CA VAL A 317 8.66 -19.91 0.48
C VAL A 317 9.10 -19.31 1.81
N SER A 318 10.07 -18.37 1.77
CA SER A 318 10.48 -17.59 2.94
C SER A 318 9.41 -16.60 3.37
N TYR A 319 9.63 -15.90 4.50
CA TYR A 319 8.66 -14.95 5.09
C TYR A 319 8.22 -13.88 4.09
N PRO A 320 6.90 -13.66 3.90
CA PRO A 320 6.40 -12.86 2.78
C PRO A 320 6.51 -11.36 2.96
N ARG A 321 6.47 -10.84 4.20
CA ARG A 321 6.39 -9.39 4.45
C ARG A 321 7.77 -8.76 4.55
N THR A 322 8.54 -8.85 3.47
CA THR A 322 9.88 -8.29 3.37
C THR A 322 9.96 -7.13 2.38
N ASN A 323 10.71 -6.11 2.74
CA ASN A 323 11.09 -4.98 1.87
C ASN A 323 12.43 -5.20 1.16
N SER A 324 13.20 -6.21 1.57
CA SER A 324 14.50 -6.52 0.98
C SER A 324 14.40 -7.27 -0.35
N GLU A 325 15.36 -7.01 -1.23
CA GLU A 325 15.59 -7.71 -2.49
C GLU A 325 16.91 -8.48 -2.45
N TYR A 326 17.52 -8.61 -1.24
CA TYR A 326 18.81 -9.23 -0.98
C TYR A 326 18.69 -10.36 0.05
N LEU A 327 19.68 -11.24 0.07
CA LEU A 327 19.83 -12.32 1.05
C LEU A 327 20.90 -11.97 2.08
N ALA A 328 20.75 -12.50 3.28
CA ALA A 328 21.76 -12.37 4.33
C ALA A 328 22.93 -13.30 4.07
N THR A 329 24.13 -12.86 4.48
CA THR A 329 25.36 -13.64 4.28
C THR A 329 25.34 -14.97 5.03
N ASN A 330 24.66 -15.07 6.16
CA ASN A 330 24.48 -16.32 6.92
C ASN A 330 23.51 -17.32 6.27
N GLU A 331 22.76 -16.91 5.22
CA GLU A 331 21.86 -17.80 4.48
C GLU A 331 22.53 -18.55 3.32
N LYS A 332 23.82 -18.34 3.05
CA LYS A 332 24.52 -18.94 1.91
C LYS A 332 24.39 -20.47 1.85
N ASP A 333 24.49 -21.15 2.97
CA ASP A 333 24.41 -22.62 3.01
C ASP A 333 22.97 -23.11 2.77
N LYS A 334 21.98 -22.40 3.28
CA LYS A 334 20.56 -22.63 2.96
C LYS A 334 20.32 -22.47 1.45
N VAL A 335 20.87 -21.42 0.84
CA VAL A 335 20.73 -21.17 -0.60
C VAL A 335 21.37 -22.29 -1.43
N LYS A 336 22.54 -22.84 -1.03
CA LYS A 336 23.16 -24.01 -1.69
C LYS A 336 22.24 -25.23 -1.64
N GLN A 337 21.55 -25.48 -0.52
CA GLN A 337 20.56 -26.56 -0.41
C GLN A 337 19.35 -26.34 -1.35
N ILE A 338 18.82 -25.11 -1.41
CA ILE A 338 17.73 -24.77 -2.34
C ILE A 338 18.17 -25.02 -3.79
N ILE A 339 19.39 -24.56 -4.18
CA ILE A 339 19.96 -24.75 -5.51
C ILE A 339 20.04 -26.24 -5.83
N SER A 340 20.49 -27.08 -4.88
CA SER A 340 20.53 -28.52 -5.08
C SER A 340 19.15 -29.13 -5.38
N GLY A 341 18.11 -28.67 -4.68
CA GLY A 341 16.72 -29.07 -4.95
C GLY A 341 16.24 -28.60 -6.33
N VAL A 342 16.52 -27.34 -6.69
CA VAL A 342 16.12 -26.74 -7.98
C VAL A 342 16.83 -27.42 -9.16
N LYS A 343 18.08 -27.83 -8.99
CA LYS A 343 18.79 -28.66 -9.99
C LYS A 343 18.07 -29.98 -10.30
N LYS A 344 17.52 -30.64 -9.27
CA LYS A 344 16.74 -31.88 -9.45
C LYS A 344 15.49 -31.71 -10.29
N LEU A 345 14.98 -30.47 -10.37
CA LEU A 345 13.87 -30.10 -11.25
C LEU A 345 14.30 -29.85 -12.70
N GLY A 346 15.58 -29.96 -13.01
CA GLY A 346 16.15 -29.77 -14.36
C GLY A 346 16.56 -28.32 -14.67
N TYR A 347 16.57 -27.41 -13.70
CA TYR A 347 17.04 -26.04 -13.94
C TYR A 347 18.58 -25.95 -13.85
N PRO A 348 19.26 -25.26 -14.80
CA PRO A 348 20.72 -25.08 -14.78
C PRO A 348 21.07 -23.92 -13.87
N VAL A 349 21.15 -24.17 -12.58
CA VAL A 349 21.47 -23.16 -11.55
C VAL A 349 22.78 -23.47 -10.85
N VAL A 350 23.54 -22.45 -10.51
CA VAL A 350 24.81 -22.54 -9.80
C VAL A 350 24.86 -21.51 -8.66
N PHE A 351 25.50 -21.85 -7.55
CA PHE A 351 25.70 -20.93 -6.45
C PHE A 351 26.59 -19.75 -6.87
N LYS A 352 26.16 -18.53 -6.64
CA LYS A 352 26.91 -17.31 -6.96
C LYS A 352 27.05 -16.46 -5.68
N ASP A 353 28.28 -16.35 -5.19
CA ASP A 353 28.61 -15.49 -4.05
C ASP A 353 28.92 -14.07 -4.53
N LYS A 354 27.88 -13.27 -4.72
CA LYS A 354 27.99 -11.89 -5.22
C LYS A 354 27.31 -10.92 -4.24
N LYS A 355 27.95 -9.74 -4.00
CA LYS A 355 27.37 -8.67 -3.17
C LYS A 355 26.03 -8.14 -3.71
N THR A 356 25.77 -8.32 -5.01
CA THR A 356 24.48 -8.01 -5.63
C THR A 356 23.34 -8.95 -5.23
N ILE A 357 23.67 -10.08 -4.58
CA ILE A 357 22.72 -11.09 -4.07
C ILE A 357 22.74 -11.09 -2.54
N PHE A 358 23.94 -11.12 -1.91
CA PHE A 358 24.12 -11.20 -0.46
C PHE A 358 24.68 -9.87 0.06
N ASP A 359 23.85 -9.09 0.77
CA ASP A 359 24.25 -7.80 1.34
C ASP A 359 23.44 -7.49 2.60
N ASP A 360 24.04 -7.76 3.77
CA ASP A 360 23.42 -7.57 5.07
C ASP A 360 23.02 -6.09 5.31
N SER A 361 23.74 -5.13 4.71
CA SER A 361 23.44 -3.71 4.83
C SER A 361 22.14 -3.27 4.15
N LYS A 362 21.52 -4.15 3.37
CA LYS A 362 20.25 -3.94 2.64
C LYS A 362 19.09 -4.72 3.24
N ILE A 363 19.29 -5.26 4.43
CA ILE A 363 18.28 -6.06 5.14
C ILE A 363 18.00 -5.38 6.47
N GLU A 364 16.75 -4.96 6.68
CA GLU A 364 16.30 -4.39 7.96
C GLU A 364 15.89 -5.51 8.93
N SER A 365 15.00 -6.41 8.50
CA SER A 365 14.47 -7.51 9.33
C SER A 365 14.44 -8.85 8.62
N HIS A 366 14.19 -8.87 7.33
CA HIS A 366 14.03 -10.09 6.53
C HIS A 366 14.75 -10.00 5.20
N SER A 367 15.31 -11.15 4.78
CA SER A 367 15.83 -11.35 3.44
C SER A 367 14.72 -11.39 2.39
N ALA A 368 15.09 -11.30 1.12
CA ALA A 368 14.18 -11.38 -0.02
C ALA A 368 13.38 -12.69 -0.03
N LEU A 369 12.26 -12.66 -0.75
CA LEU A 369 11.44 -13.84 -1.01
C LEU A 369 12.21 -14.86 -1.86
N THR A 370 12.30 -16.09 -1.35
CA THR A 370 12.90 -17.24 -2.03
C THR A 370 12.01 -18.47 -1.90
N PRO A 371 12.14 -19.47 -2.81
CA PRO A 371 11.65 -20.80 -2.50
C PRO A 371 12.47 -21.36 -1.33
N THR A 372 11.97 -22.43 -0.71
CA THR A 372 12.71 -23.22 0.27
C THR A 372 13.24 -24.51 -0.38
N TYR A 373 13.90 -25.36 0.38
CA TYR A 373 14.25 -26.70 -0.10
C TYR A 373 13.03 -27.64 -0.24
N LYS A 374 11.89 -27.29 0.39
CA LYS A 374 10.63 -28.02 0.25
C LYS A 374 9.92 -27.58 -1.02
N ILE A 375 9.97 -28.44 -2.02
CA ILE A 375 9.33 -28.20 -3.31
C ILE A 375 7.89 -28.74 -3.25
N PRO A 376 6.87 -27.97 -3.70
CA PRO A 376 5.50 -28.48 -3.79
C PRO A 376 5.37 -29.67 -4.72
N ASP A 377 4.62 -30.69 -4.31
CA ASP A 377 4.30 -31.82 -5.17
C ASP A 377 3.45 -31.39 -6.37
N LYS A 378 3.58 -32.10 -7.49
CA LYS A 378 2.79 -31.85 -8.69
C LYS A 378 1.29 -31.97 -8.39
N GLY A 379 0.54 -30.89 -8.62
CA GLY A 379 -0.91 -30.84 -8.35
C GLY A 379 -1.31 -30.49 -6.91
N SER A 380 -0.34 -30.25 -6.01
CA SER A 380 -0.64 -29.81 -4.64
C SER A 380 -1.03 -28.32 -4.53
N LEU A 381 -0.72 -27.54 -5.54
CA LEU A 381 -1.04 -26.12 -5.65
C LEU A 381 -2.18 -25.93 -6.66
N ASN A 382 -3.12 -25.03 -6.34
CA ASN A 382 -4.08 -24.56 -7.34
C ASN A 382 -3.39 -23.58 -8.33
N ASP A 383 -4.10 -23.16 -9.39
CA ASP A 383 -3.56 -22.36 -10.48
C ASP A 383 -2.98 -21.02 -9.99
N ASP A 384 -3.66 -20.33 -9.08
CA ASP A 384 -3.20 -19.08 -8.51
C ASP A 384 -1.95 -19.29 -7.63
N GLU A 385 -1.96 -20.29 -6.77
CA GLU A 385 -0.82 -20.68 -5.93
C GLU A 385 0.38 -21.08 -6.77
N PHE A 386 0.15 -21.86 -7.82
CA PHE A 386 1.19 -22.25 -8.77
C PHE A 386 1.77 -21.03 -9.51
N THR A 387 0.91 -20.09 -9.92
CA THR A 387 1.34 -18.84 -10.57
C THR A 387 2.28 -18.04 -9.67
N VAL A 388 1.89 -17.84 -8.39
CA VAL A 388 2.69 -17.08 -7.43
C VAL A 388 3.99 -17.80 -7.07
N TYR A 389 3.93 -19.11 -6.77
CA TYR A 389 5.11 -19.91 -6.49
C TYR A 389 6.08 -19.92 -7.67
N SER A 390 5.57 -20.14 -8.89
CA SER A 390 6.36 -20.13 -10.10
C SER A 390 7.04 -18.78 -10.36
N ALA A 391 6.39 -17.67 -10.03
CA ALA A 391 7.02 -16.34 -10.15
C ALA A 391 8.26 -16.23 -9.24
N ILE A 392 8.12 -16.66 -7.98
CA ILE A 392 9.23 -16.63 -7.01
C ILE A 392 10.34 -17.58 -7.44
N LEU A 393 9.99 -18.83 -7.84
CA LEU A 393 10.95 -19.83 -8.28
C LEU A 393 11.72 -19.39 -9.52
N ARG A 394 11.02 -18.88 -10.56
CA ARG A 394 11.65 -18.41 -11.80
C ARG A 394 12.61 -17.26 -11.56
N ARG A 395 12.27 -16.33 -10.69
CA ARG A 395 13.16 -15.24 -10.30
C ARG A 395 14.41 -15.77 -9.60
N PHE A 396 14.26 -16.74 -8.70
CA PHE A 396 15.38 -17.41 -8.05
C PHE A 396 16.27 -18.13 -9.08
N VAL A 397 15.66 -18.90 -10.00
CA VAL A 397 16.37 -19.56 -11.10
C VAL A 397 17.13 -18.54 -11.95
N ALA A 398 16.53 -17.41 -12.30
CA ALA A 398 17.18 -16.38 -13.10
C ALA A 398 18.44 -15.80 -12.42
N ILE A 399 18.36 -15.55 -11.10
CA ILE A 399 19.49 -15.02 -10.31
C ILE A 399 20.67 -16.03 -10.30
N PHE A 400 20.37 -17.30 -10.11
CA PHE A 400 21.38 -18.37 -9.98
C PHE A 400 21.60 -19.15 -11.29
N CYS A 401 21.05 -18.68 -12.42
CA CYS A 401 21.24 -19.34 -13.74
C CYS A 401 22.73 -19.46 -14.08
N GLU A 402 23.16 -20.65 -14.47
CA GLU A 402 24.56 -20.91 -14.81
C GLU A 402 24.99 -20.10 -16.03
N GLU A 403 24.19 -20.14 -17.10
CA GLU A 403 24.43 -19.41 -18.33
C GLU A 403 24.15 -17.93 -18.20
N GLU A 404 25.11 -17.09 -18.61
CA GLU A 404 24.92 -15.63 -18.63
C GLU A 404 24.13 -15.19 -19.87
N CYS A 405 23.28 -14.17 -19.71
CA CYS A 405 22.60 -13.55 -20.83
C CYS A 405 23.50 -12.49 -21.46
N TYR A 406 23.86 -12.66 -22.73
CA TYR A 406 24.59 -11.66 -23.50
C TYR A 406 23.65 -10.94 -24.46
N ILE A 407 23.75 -9.63 -24.46
CA ILE A 407 23.05 -8.75 -25.40
C ILE A 407 24.07 -7.92 -26.16
N GLU A 408 23.78 -7.64 -27.42
CA GLU A 408 24.44 -6.60 -28.17
C GLU A 408 23.56 -5.33 -28.16
N LYS A 409 24.08 -4.27 -27.57
CA LYS A 409 23.50 -2.94 -27.69
C LYS A 409 24.19 -2.19 -28.80
N SER A 410 23.38 -1.69 -29.72
CA SER A 410 23.88 -0.93 -30.85
C SER A 410 23.26 0.46 -30.85
N GLU A 411 24.04 1.45 -31.23
CA GLU A 411 23.62 2.85 -31.37
C GLU A 411 24.14 3.40 -32.70
N LEU A 412 23.24 4.03 -33.41
CA LEU A 412 23.50 4.67 -34.69
C LEU A 412 23.24 6.17 -34.52
N THR A 413 24.26 7.00 -34.84
CA THR A 413 24.14 8.46 -34.79
C THR A 413 24.05 9.00 -36.19
N ILE A 414 22.97 9.73 -36.46
CA ILE A 414 22.72 10.41 -37.75
C ILE A 414 22.80 11.90 -37.49
N SER A 415 23.69 12.58 -38.20
CA SER A 415 23.86 14.03 -38.13
C SER A 415 23.19 14.71 -39.29
N LEU A 416 22.34 15.68 -39.03
CA LEU A 416 21.67 16.50 -40.00
C LEU A 416 22.43 17.82 -40.20
N GLY A 417 23.23 17.89 -41.27
CA GLY A 417 24.04 19.05 -41.61
C GLY A 417 24.97 19.54 -40.50
N GLY A 418 25.39 18.67 -39.58
CA GLY A 418 26.22 19.04 -38.43
C GLY A 418 25.51 19.92 -37.40
N LYS A 419 24.19 20.07 -37.46
CA LYS A 419 23.40 20.96 -36.57
C LYS A 419 22.56 20.22 -35.55
N GLU A 420 22.07 19.06 -35.87
CA GLU A 420 21.28 18.22 -34.99
C GLU A 420 21.65 16.76 -35.18
N ASP A 421 21.89 16.05 -34.08
CA ASP A 421 22.21 14.63 -34.07
C ASP A 421 21.03 13.81 -33.55
N TYR A 422 20.74 12.72 -34.24
CA TYR A 422 19.69 11.76 -33.89
C TYR A 422 20.31 10.44 -33.51
N SER A 423 19.86 9.84 -32.40
CA SER A 423 20.33 8.53 -31.95
C SER A 423 19.24 7.50 -32.11
N ILE A 424 19.53 6.44 -32.86
CA ILE A 424 18.69 5.23 -32.96
C ILE A 424 19.36 4.12 -32.19
N LYS A 425 18.65 3.54 -31.21
CA LYS A 425 19.19 2.47 -30.35
C LYS A 425 18.53 1.14 -30.66
N GLY A 426 19.35 0.12 -30.77
CA GLY A 426 18.96 -1.27 -30.93
C GLY A 426 19.46 -2.14 -29.80
N SER A 427 18.86 -3.30 -29.64
CA SER A 427 19.34 -4.36 -28.72
C SER A 427 18.89 -5.72 -29.23
N ILE A 428 19.80 -6.65 -29.37
CA ILE A 428 19.53 -8.04 -29.74
C ILE A 428 20.09 -8.97 -28.67
N ILE A 429 19.40 -10.09 -28.43
CA ILE A 429 19.84 -11.12 -27.48
C ILE A 429 20.75 -12.07 -28.25
N LEU A 430 22.01 -12.15 -27.82
CA LEU A 430 23.00 -13.10 -28.39
C LEU A 430 22.92 -14.45 -27.71
N THR A 431 22.73 -14.48 -26.41
CA THR A 431 22.59 -15.69 -25.58
C THR A 431 21.50 -15.46 -24.57
N GLU A 432 20.48 -16.29 -24.59
CA GLU A 432 19.28 -16.08 -23.76
C GLU A 432 19.56 -16.17 -22.25
N GLY A 433 20.38 -17.14 -21.83
CA GLY A 433 20.74 -17.37 -20.44
C GLY A 433 19.50 -17.39 -19.51
N TRP A 434 19.52 -16.55 -18.48
CA TRP A 434 18.43 -16.48 -17.51
C TRP A 434 17.08 -16.02 -18.10
N THR A 435 17.07 -15.34 -19.25
CA THR A 435 15.82 -14.83 -19.84
C THR A 435 14.86 -15.93 -20.29
N LYS A 436 15.36 -17.17 -20.49
CA LYS A 436 14.54 -18.37 -20.73
C LYS A 436 13.56 -18.64 -19.59
N TYR A 437 13.90 -18.26 -18.36
CA TYR A 437 13.14 -18.62 -17.15
C TYR A 437 12.31 -17.47 -16.61
N ASP A 438 12.85 -16.24 -16.59
CA ASP A 438 12.20 -15.05 -16.01
C ASP A 438 12.26 -13.83 -16.95
N GLY A 439 12.53 -14.06 -18.23
CA GLY A 439 12.45 -13.05 -19.28
C GLY A 439 11.00 -12.80 -19.66
N GLY A 440 10.55 -11.52 -19.70
CA GLY A 440 9.35 -11.16 -20.44
C GLY A 440 9.62 -11.29 -21.96
N GLU A 441 8.59 -11.13 -22.80
CA GLU A 441 8.76 -11.00 -24.25
C GLU A 441 9.62 -9.77 -24.56
N LYS A 442 10.93 -9.93 -24.53
CA LYS A 442 11.85 -8.94 -25.07
C LYS A 442 11.90 -9.15 -26.57
N LYS A 443 11.34 -8.22 -27.33
CA LYS A 443 11.49 -8.19 -28.76
C LYS A 443 12.86 -7.59 -29.08
N ASP A 444 13.63 -8.29 -29.89
CA ASP A 444 14.83 -7.72 -30.48
C ASP A 444 14.48 -6.46 -31.25
N LYS A 445 15.18 -5.38 -30.96
CA LYS A 445 15.10 -4.12 -31.69
C LYS A 445 16.34 -4.02 -32.57
N MET A 446 16.22 -4.46 -33.80
CA MET A 446 17.30 -4.34 -34.78
C MET A 446 17.47 -2.90 -35.20
N LEU A 447 18.71 -2.49 -35.47
CA LEU A 447 19.01 -1.24 -36.14
C LEU A 447 18.76 -1.37 -37.62
N PRO A 448 18.44 -0.23 -38.32
CA PRO A 448 18.48 -0.17 -39.78
C PRO A 448 19.85 -0.60 -40.33
N LYS A 449 19.85 -1.22 -41.51
CA LYS A 449 21.08 -1.66 -42.20
C LYS A 449 21.81 -0.46 -42.81
N LEU A 450 22.42 0.34 -41.96
CA LEU A 450 23.19 1.52 -42.29
C LEU A 450 24.60 1.42 -41.68
N GLU A 451 25.56 1.96 -42.42
CA GLU A 451 26.96 2.02 -42.01
C GLU A 451 27.42 3.51 -41.87
N LYS A 452 28.51 3.71 -41.17
CA LYS A 452 29.13 5.04 -41.03
C LYS A 452 29.45 5.63 -42.43
N GLY A 453 28.99 6.84 -42.68
CA GLY A 453 29.13 7.53 -43.97
C GLY A 453 27.91 7.40 -44.89
N ASP A 454 26.97 6.50 -44.56
CA ASP A 454 25.75 6.37 -45.38
C ASP A 454 24.88 7.63 -45.29
N LYS A 455 24.33 8.02 -46.44
CA LYS A 455 23.33 9.10 -46.51
C LYS A 455 21.97 8.56 -46.11
N VAL A 456 21.27 9.35 -45.33
CA VAL A 456 19.91 9.05 -44.85
C VAL A 456 18.92 10.02 -45.52
N ASN A 457 17.92 9.48 -46.18
CA ASN A 457 16.86 10.31 -46.70
C ASN A 457 16.04 10.92 -45.60
N VAL A 458 15.72 12.20 -45.70
CA VAL A 458 14.88 12.91 -44.73
C VAL A 458 13.76 13.63 -45.45
N ASP A 459 12.61 13.69 -44.79
CA ASP A 459 11.43 14.43 -45.19
C ASP A 459 10.70 14.90 -43.94
N PHE A 460 11.26 15.95 -43.32
CA PHE A 460 10.68 16.50 -42.09
C PHE A 460 9.42 17.28 -42.42
N HIS A 461 8.38 16.96 -41.62
CA HIS A 461 7.11 17.69 -41.62
C HIS A 461 6.63 17.90 -40.20
N PRO A 462 5.82 18.94 -39.93
CA PRO A 462 5.24 19.14 -38.62
C PRO A 462 4.10 18.13 -38.39
N GLU A 463 4.32 17.19 -37.51
CA GLU A 463 3.30 16.23 -37.04
C GLU A 463 2.53 16.84 -35.87
N GLU A 464 1.22 17.02 -36.05
CA GLU A 464 0.34 17.50 -34.98
C GLU A 464 0.23 16.44 -33.90
N LYS A 465 0.54 16.83 -32.66
CA LYS A 465 0.43 16.00 -31.47
C LYS A 465 -0.34 16.74 -30.40
N GLN A 466 -0.88 15.99 -29.46
CA GLN A 466 -1.64 16.52 -28.36
C GLN A 466 -1.03 16.01 -27.05
N THR A 467 -0.92 16.90 -26.05
CA THR A 467 -0.52 16.48 -24.71
C THR A 467 -1.55 15.51 -24.15
N GLN A 468 -1.09 14.56 -23.36
CA GLN A 468 -1.93 13.53 -22.77
C GLN A 468 -2.01 13.71 -21.25
N PRO A 469 -3.15 13.44 -20.63
CA PRO A 469 -3.25 13.45 -19.17
C PRO A 469 -2.33 12.39 -18.55
N PRO A 470 -1.95 12.54 -17.28
CA PRO A 470 -1.28 11.48 -16.57
C PRO A 470 -2.18 10.24 -16.53
N LYS A 471 -1.58 9.06 -16.40
CA LYS A 471 -2.34 7.81 -16.29
C LYS A 471 -2.84 7.64 -14.86
N HIS A 472 -4.00 7.01 -14.69
CA HIS A 472 -4.47 6.54 -13.39
C HIS A 472 -3.42 5.67 -12.70
N TYR A 473 -3.46 5.60 -11.38
CA TYR A 473 -2.58 4.69 -10.65
C TYR A 473 -2.92 3.23 -10.95
N THR A 474 -1.90 2.47 -11.33
CA THR A 474 -1.94 1.00 -11.35
C THR A 474 -1.43 0.45 -10.02
N ILE A 475 -1.57 -0.87 -9.79
CA ILE A 475 -0.95 -1.55 -8.63
C ILE A 475 0.54 -1.19 -8.57
N GLU A 476 1.27 -1.30 -9.69
CA GLU A 476 2.70 -1.00 -9.75
C GLU A 476 3.00 0.48 -9.45
N THR A 477 2.30 1.41 -10.10
CA THR A 477 2.60 2.84 -9.94
C THR A 477 2.16 3.40 -8.59
N LEU A 478 1.06 2.91 -8.01
CA LEU A 478 0.66 3.27 -6.65
C LEU A 478 1.67 2.76 -5.62
N ASN A 479 2.09 1.50 -5.71
CA ASN A 479 3.11 0.95 -4.83
C ASN A 479 4.43 1.73 -4.91
N ASN A 480 4.86 2.09 -6.12
CA ASN A 480 6.07 2.88 -6.32
C ASN A 480 5.94 4.28 -5.71
N TYR A 481 4.77 4.93 -5.86
CA TYR A 481 4.47 6.20 -5.20
C TYR A 481 4.51 6.06 -3.67
N LEU A 482 3.85 5.05 -3.10
CA LEU A 482 3.81 4.85 -1.65
C LEU A 482 5.18 4.54 -1.05
N LYS A 483 6.07 3.93 -1.82
CA LYS A 483 7.46 3.67 -1.43
C LYS A 483 8.35 4.92 -1.51
N ASN A 484 8.07 5.83 -2.44
CA ASN A 484 8.84 7.06 -2.64
C ASN A 484 7.90 8.25 -2.92
N PRO A 485 7.10 8.68 -1.93
CA PRO A 485 6.03 9.66 -2.16
C PRO A 485 6.54 11.08 -2.44
N PHE A 486 7.82 11.34 -2.23
CA PHE A 486 8.47 12.65 -2.41
C PHE A 486 9.36 12.71 -3.66
N LYS A 487 9.38 11.64 -4.48
CA LYS A 487 10.29 11.56 -5.65
C LYS A 487 10.06 12.69 -6.67
N ASP A 488 8.81 13.06 -6.88
CA ASP A 488 8.40 14.01 -7.92
C ASP A 488 8.10 15.41 -7.35
N ASP A 489 8.34 15.64 -6.05
CA ASP A 489 8.17 16.95 -5.44
C ASP A 489 9.27 17.90 -5.96
N LYS A 490 8.85 19.02 -6.54
CA LYS A 490 9.74 20.11 -6.95
C LYS A 490 9.79 21.12 -5.82
N THR A 491 10.98 21.48 -5.39
CA THR A 491 11.21 22.66 -4.53
C THR A 491 11.28 23.92 -5.38
N SER A 492 10.83 25.03 -4.84
CA SER A 492 10.79 26.32 -5.54
C SER A 492 12.16 26.94 -5.78
N ASP A 493 13.22 26.43 -5.10
CA ASP A 493 14.60 26.91 -5.22
C ASP A 493 15.57 25.74 -5.41
N ASP A 494 16.41 25.82 -6.44
CA ASP A 494 17.35 24.77 -6.85
C ASP A 494 18.42 24.43 -5.78
N ASN A 495 18.68 25.28 -4.78
CA ASN A 495 19.66 25.06 -3.73
C ASN A 495 19.13 24.29 -2.51
N ASP A 496 17.81 24.29 -2.26
CA ASP A 496 17.19 23.56 -1.13
C ASP A 496 16.77 22.12 -1.51
N ASP A 497 16.87 21.75 -2.77
CA ASP A 497 16.31 20.50 -3.31
C ASP A 497 17.08 19.25 -2.83
N GLU A 498 18.40 19.33 -2.61
CA GLU A 498 19.21 18.19 -2.14
C GLU A 498 19.01 17.94 -0.63
N ASP A 499 18.99 18.98 0.18
CA ASP A 499 18.75 18.86 1.63
C ASP A 499 17.31 18.45 1.93
N TYR A 500 16.34 19.00 1.19
CA TYR A 500 14.92 18.61 1.28
C TYR A 500 14.73 17.14 0.90
N LYS A 501 15.30 16.69 -0.22
CA LYS A 501 15.25 15.29 -0.65
C LYS A 501 15.96 14.35 0.33
N ALA A 502 17.05 14.82 0.97
CA ALA A 502 17.76 14.03 1.96
C ALA A 502 16.92 13.78 3.21
N ILE A 503 16.16 14.78 3.69
CA ILE A 503 15.26 14.67 4.86
C ILE A 503 14.16 13.64 4.63
N PHE A 504 13.60 13.55 3.42
CA PHE A 504 12.49 12.66 3.08
C PHE A 504 12.92 11.34 2.40
N LYS A 505 14.21 11.14 2.21
CA LYS A 505 14.77 9.94 1.60
C LYS A 505 14.46 8.69 2.44
N GLY A 506 13.88 7.69 1.79
CA GLY A 506 13.53 6.42 2.44
C GLY A 506 12.29 6.47 3.32
N LEU A 507 11.49 7.56 3.25
CA LEU A 507 10.20 7.61 3.91
C LEU A 507 9.12 7.01 3.01
N GLU A 508 8.34 6.12 3.58
CA GLU A 508 7.28 5.38 2.91
C GLU A 508 5.91 5.67 3.53
N LEU A 509 4.86 5.60 2.72
CA LEU A 509 3.48 5.63 3.20
C LEU A 509 2.99 4.19 3.47
N GLY A 510 2.96 3.82 4.74
CA GLY A 510 2.72 2.44 5.16
C GLY A 510 3.94 1.55 4.93
N THR A 511 3.98 0.43 5.62
CA THR A 511 5.04 -0.58 5.45
C THR A 511 4.58 -1.71 4.53
N GLU A 512 5.51 -2.51 4.01
CA GLU A 512 5.22 -3.72 3.24
C GLU A 512 4.17 -4.61 3.93
N ALA A 513 4.29 -4.78 5.25
CA ALA A 513 3.40 -5.61 6.04
C ALA A 513 1.94 -5.11 6.07
N THR A 514 1.72 -3.81 5.98
CA THR A 514 0.40 -3.20 6.25
C THR A 514 -0.25 -2.53 5.07
N ARG A 515 0.52 -2.13 4.06
CA ARG A 515 0.04 -1.39 2.89
C ARG A 515 -1.10 -2.11 2.17
N THR A 516 -0.95 -3.42 1.93
CA THR A 516 -1.97 -4.24 1.27
C THR A 516 -3.30 -4.22 2.03
N CYS A 517 -3.26 -4.42 3.35
CA CYS A 517 -4.48 -4.41 4.18
C CYS A 517 -5.15 -3.03 4.21
N ILE A 518 -4.37 -1.95 4.22
CA ILE A 518 -4.91 -0.58 4.22
C ILE A 518 -5.60 -0.27 2.88
N ILE A 519 -4.99 -0.64 1.76
CA ILE A 519 -5.59 -0.48 0.43
C ILE A 519 -6.89 -1.31 0.33
N ASP A 520 -6.88 -2.54 0.82
CA ASP A 520 -8.08 -3.39 0.85
C ASP A 520 -9.19 -2.79 1.72
N ASN A 521 -8.84 -2.23 2.88
CA ASN A 521 -9.78 -1.50 3.72
C ASN A 521 -10.37 -0.27 3.03
N ALA A 522 -9.57 0.48 2.25
CA ALA A 522 -10.06 1.61 1.46
C ALA A 522 -11.07 1.15 0.39
N LYS A 523 -10.84 0.01 -0.26
CA LYS A 523 -11.78 -0.62 -1.20
C LYS A 523 -13.07 -1.07 -0.50
N LYS A 524 -12.96 -1.80 0.60
CA LYS A 524 -14.12 -2.27 1.39
C LYS A 524 -14.94 -1.12 1.95
N SER A 525 -14.32 0.01 2.26
CA SER A 525 -15.01 1.23 2.70
C SER A 525 -15.68 2.00 1.56
N GLY A 526 -15.53 1.58 0.30
CA GLY A 526 -16.10 2.26 -0.86
C GLY A 526 -15.43 3.59 -1.19
N TYR A 527 -14.18 3.78 -0.78
CA TYR A 527 -13.41 4.98 -1.09
C TYR A 527 -12.71 4.91 -2.44
N ILE A 528 -12.22 3.71 -2.79
CA ILE A 528 -11.54 3.43 -4.05
C ILE A 528 -12.04 2.12 -4.65
N SER A 529 -11.87 1.94 -5.95
CA SER A 529 -12.09 0.66 -6.63
C SER A 529 -10.87 0.23 -7.42
N LEU A 530 -10.79 -1.06 -7.71
CA LEU A 530 -9.75 -1.66 -8.55
C LEU A 530 -10.43 -2.34 -9.74
N LYS A 531 -10.14 -1.86 -10.97
CA LYS A 531 -10.60 -2.49 -12.21
C LYS A 531 -9.38 -3.01 -12.97
N LYS A 532 -9.27 -4.33 -13.09
CA LYS A 532 -8.05 -5.03 -13.54
C LYS A 532 -6.88 -4.72 -12.58
N ASP A 533 -5.98 -3.85 -12.98
CA ASP A 533 -4.82 -3.39 -12.21
C ASP A 533 -4.80 -1.87 -11.98
N VAL A 534 -5.91 -1.16 -12.27
CA VAL A 534 -6.04 0.29 -12.21
C VAL A 534 -6.96 0.70 -11.08
N TYR A 535 -6.51 1.61 -10.23
CA TYR A 535 -7.29 2.21 -9.13
C TYR A 535 -8.06 3.44 -9.61
N PHE A 536 -9.25 3.61 -9.06
CA PHE A 536 -10.12 4.76 -9.29
C PHE A 536 -10.68 5.26 -7.96
N ILE A 537 -10.85 6.59 -7.87
CA ILE A 537 -11.57 7.18 -6.76
C ILE A 537 -13.07 6.92 -6.89
N GLU A 538 -13.71 6.54 -5.78
CA GLU A 538 -15.15 6.38 -5.72
C GLU A 538 -15.80 7.60 -5.04
N ASN A 539 -17.11 7.76 -5.20
CA ASN A 539 -17.84 8.90 -4.60
C ASN A 539 -17.65 8.99 -3.08
N GLY A 540 -17.55 7.83 -2.39
CA GLY A 540 -17.24 7.80 -0.96
C GLY A 540 -15.87 8.37 -0.62
N GLY A 541 -14.88 8.12 -1.48
CA GLY A 541 -13.53 8.66 -1.35
C GLY A 541 -13.45 10.15 -1.65
N LYS A 542 -14.11 10.62 -2.74
CA LYS A 542 -14.23 12.06 -3.04
C LYS A 542 -14.83 12.79 -1.83
N TYR A 543 -15.97 12.30 -1.34
CA TYR A 543 -16.63 12.88 -0.17
C TYR A 543 -15.75 12.89 1.08
N LEU A 544 -15.03 11.79 1.34
CA LEU A 544 -14.11 11.72 2.48
C LEU A 544 -13.06 12.85 2.42
N ILE A 545 -12.34 12.96 1.29
CA ILE A 545 -11.26 13.95 1.14
C ILE A 545 -11.80 15.39 1.24
N GLU A 546 -12.92 15.69 0.59
CA GLU A 546 -13.58 17.00 0.65
C GLU A 546 -13.97 17.35 2.09
N GLN A 547 -14.63 16.43 2.82
CA GLN A 547 -15.04 16.68 4.20
C GLN A 547 -13.86 16.87 5.15
N LEU A 548 -12.79 16.10 4.99
CA LEU A 548 -11.58 16.27 5.80
C LEU A 548 -10.92 17.63 5.51
N SER A 549 -10.92 18.07 4.26
CA SER A 549 -10.43 19.40 3.87
C SER A 549 -11.27 20.52 4.52
N ASP A 550 -12.61 20.41 4.47
CA ASP A 550 -13.54 21.38 5.09
C ASP A 550 -13.36 21.45 6.63
N MET A 551 -12.93 20.36 7.26
CA MET A 551 -12.65 20.30 8.70
C MET A 551 -11.20 20.67 9.05
N ASN A 552 -10.37 21.08 8.08
CA ASN A 552 -8.94 21.32 8.26
C ASN A 552 -8.18 20.10 8.83
N ILE A 553 -8.68 18.90 8.57
CA ILE A 553 -7.99 17.65 8.93
C ILE A 553 -7.01 17.31 7.82
N SER A 554 -5.79 17.82 7.94
CA SER A 554 -4.72 17.48 7.01
C SER A 554 -4.05 16.19 7.47
N MET A 555 -4.28 15.11 6.72
CA MET A 555 -3.56 13.83 6.83
C MET A 555 -2.75 13.64 5.53
N ASP A 556 -1.85 14.58 5.28
CA ASP A 556 -1.01 14.55 4.08
C ASP A 556 0.17 13.56 4.22
N LYS A 557 0.90 13.39 3.12
CA LYS A 557 2.08 12.52 3.07
C LYS A 557 3.19 12.96 4.02
N TYR A 558 3.33 14.27 4.31
CA TYR A 558 4.38 14.81 5.18
C TYR A 558 4.13 14.44 6.64
N LYS A 559 2.91 14.65 7.16
CA LYS A 559 2.54 14.24 8.53
C LYS A 559 2.67 12.73 8.72
N THR A 560 2.15 11.95 7.78
CA THR A 560 2.25 10.49 7.82
C THR A 560 3.71 10.02 7.84
N SER A 561 4.58 10.65 7.05
CA SER A 561 5.99 10.32 6.99
C SER A 561 6.74 10.69 8.27
N ARG A 562 6.43 11.83 8.90
CA ARG A 562 7.00 12.21 10.22
C ARG A 562 6.68 11.16 11.30
N LEU A 563 5.44 10.69 11.34
CA LEU A 563 5.07 9.61 12.27
C LEU A 563 5.77 8.29 11.92
N GLY A 564 5.97 8.01 10.63
CA GLY A 564 6.77 6.88 10.19
C GLY A 564 8.24 6.98 10.65
N GLN A 565 8.84 8.17 10.61
CA GLN A 565 10.19 8.43 11.15
C GLN A 565 10.22 8.23 12.68
N ALA A 566 9.22 8.74 13.40
CA ALA A 566 9.14 8.54 14.85
C ALA A 566 9.12 7.05 15.21
N LEU A 567 8.34 6.23 14.50
CA LEU A 567 8.33 4.78 14.71
C LEU A 567 9.69 4.13 14.42
N LYS A 568 10.40 4.55 13.36
CA LYS A 568 11.77 4.07 13.10
C LYS A 568 12.75 4.48 14.20
N LYS A 569 12.63 5.68 14.74
CA LYS A 569 13.45 6.12 15.89
C LYS A 569 13.17 5.31 17.15
N VAL A 570 11.90 4.92 17.38
CA VAL A 570 11.55 4.01 18.47
C VAL A 570 12.21 2.64 18.27
N TYR A 571 12.17 2.10 17.04
CA TYR A 571 12.85 0.84 16.71
C TYR A 571 14.36 0.89 16.92
N HIS A 572 15.00 2.04 16.65
CA HIS A 572 16.45 2.22 16.89
C HIS A 572 16.80 2.61 18.34
N GLY A 573 15.81 2.77 19.23
CA GLY A 573 16.01 3.21 20.61
C GLY A 573 16.36 4.69 20.76
N GLU A 574 16.14 5.48 19.72
CA GLU A 574 16.40 6.93 19.67
C GLU A 574 15.21 7.77 20.17
N MET A 575 14.06 7.14 20.36
CA MET A 575 12.81 7.77 20.82
C MET A 575 12.03 6.77 21.68
N THR A 576 11.36 7.27 22.71
CA THR A 576 10.47 6.46 23.56
C THR A 576 9.08 6.32 22.94
N ILE A 577 8.28 5.34 23.42
CA ILE A 577 6.86 5.19 23.07
C ILE A 577 6.11 6.48 23.42
N ASP A 578 6.29 7.00 24.63
CA ASP A 578 5.58 8.19 25.14
C ASP A 578 5.85 9.44 24.28
N GLU A 579 7.10 9.66 23.85
CA GLU A 579 7.44 10.78 22.95
C GLU A 579 6.74 10.66 21.61
N SER A 580 6.69 9.45 21.03
CA SER A 580 6.03 9.20 19.76
C SER A 580 4.49 9.35 19.85
N VAL A 581 3.91 8.93 20.97
CA VAL A 581 2.47 9.09 21.26
C VAL A 581 2.11 10.56 21.44
N LYS A 582 2.91 11.33 22.20
CA LYS A 582 2.73 12.78 22.38
C LYS A 582 2.76 13.55 21.07
N MET A 583 3.57 13.15 20.09
CA MET A 583 3.53 13.76 18.75
C MET A 583 2.15 13.61 18.11
N ALA A 584 1.57 12.41 18.16
CA ALA A 584 0.23 12.15 17.62
C ALA A 584 -0.86 12.90 18.39
N GLU A 585 -0.78 12.94 19.72
CA GLU A 585 -1.71 13.71 20.55
C GLU A 585 -1.71 15.20 20.20
N ASN A 586 -0.53 15.81 20.06
CA ASN A 586 -0.40 17.22 19.72
C ASN A 586 -1.02 17.54 18.34
N GLU A 587 -0.81 16.69 17.35
CA GLU A 587 -1.44 16.87 16.04
C GLU A 587 -2.97 16.75 16.10
N ILE A 588 -3.49 15.80 16.88
CA ILE A 588 -4.94 15.63 17.08
C ILE A 588 -5.52 16.82 17.83
N ARG A 589 -4.85 17.32 18.91
CA ARG A 589 -5.29 18.52 19.65
C ARG A 589 -5.45 19.73 18.74
N GLN A 590 -4.50 19.97 17.84
CA GLN A 590 -4.56 21.08 16.89
C GLN A 590 -5.85 21.04 16.02
N VAL A 591 -6.28 19.85 15.58
CA VAL A 591 -7.53 19.70 14.81
C VAL A 591 -8.73 20.19 15.64
N PHE A 592 -8.83 19.77 16.91
CA PHE A 592 -9.94 20.14 17.78
C PHE A 592 -9.89 21.62 18.21
N GLU A 593 -8.73 22.21 18.38
CA GLU A 593 -8.53 23.63 18.71
C GLU A 593 -8.92 24.53 17.53
N THR A 594 -8.52 24.17 16.33
CA THR A 594 -8.87 24.90 15.10
C THR A 594 -10.39 24.94 14.91
N ASP A 595 -11.10 23.85 15.22
CA ASP A 595 -12.54 23.79 15.11
C ASP A 595 -13.27 24.59 16.21
N LYS A 596 -12.75 24.65 17.43
CA LYS A 596 -13.30 25.50 18.53
C LYS A 596 -13.24 26.98 18.17
N ASN A 597 -12.18 27.39 17.47
CA ASN A 597 -12.00 28.78 17.04
C ASN A 597 -12.84 29.14 15.80
N ALA A 598 -13.28 28.15 15.05
CA ALA A 598 -14.19 28.30 13.94
C ALA A 598 -15.65 28.35 14.45
N GLY A 599 -16.07 29.48 15.04
CA GLY A 599 -17.32 29.68 15.76
C GLY A 599 -18.56 28.93 15.22
N SER A 600 -19.59 28.80 16.06
CA SER A 600 -20.88 28.14 15.80
C SER A 600 -21.73 28.85 14.73
N GLY A 601 -21.17 29.28 13.63
CA GLY A 601 -21.83 30.00 12.55
C GLY A 601 -22.19 29.09 11.37
N PHE A 602 -23.25 29.41 10.68
CA PHE A 602 -23.55 28.83 9.38
C PHE A 602 -22.39 29.03 8.43
N TYR A 603 -21.75 27.92 8.03
CA TYR A 603 -20.63 27.94 7.10
C TYR A 603 -21.14 27.70 5.68
N GLY A 604 -21.27 28.74 4.91
CA GLY A 604 -21.50 28.64 3.47
C GLY A 604 -22.51 29.67 2.95
N ASP A 605 -22.52 29.78 1.62
CA ASP A 605 -23.46 30.66 0.91
C ASP A 605 -24.90 30.28 1.19
N VAL A 606 -25.76 31.27 1.29
CA VAL A 606 -27.22 31.11 1.29
C VAL A 606 -27.63 30.47 -0.03
N ILE A 607 -28.33 29.31 0.04
CA ILE A 607 -28.75 28.54 -1.16
C ILE A 607 -30.22 28.80 -1.53
N GLY A 608 -31.00 29.50 -0.67
CA GLY A 608 -32.38 29.79 -0.90
C GLY A 608 -33.12 30.19 0.36
N LYS A 609 -34.43 30.30 0.26
CA LYS A 609 -35.35 30.64 1.38
C LYS A 609 -35.97 29.37 1.96
N CYS A 610 -36.12 29.34 3.28
CA CYS A 610 -36.74 28.24 3.99
C CYS A 610 -38.22 28.10 3.62
N PRO A 611 -38.71 26.96 3.17
CA PRO A 611 -40.10 26.78 2.79
C PRO A 611 -41.05 26.71 3.99
N LYS A 612 -40.52 26.68 5.24
CA LYS A 612 -41.32 26.68 6.46
C LYS A 612 -41.45 28.06 7.09
N CYS A 613 -40.37 28.83 7.16
CA CYS A 613 -40.36 30.10 7.90
C CYS A 613 -39.85 31.31 7.09
N GLY A 614 -39.46 31.14 5.83
CA GLY A 614 -39.01 32.22 4.93
C GLY A 614 -37.59 32.73 5.18
N LYS A 615 -36.91 32.31 6.24
CA LYS A 615 -35.53 32.70 6.52
C LYS A 615 -34.54 32.06 5.56
N ASN A 616 -33.27 32.43 5.65
CA ASN A 616 -32.25 31.86 4.77
C ASN A 616 -32.00 30.38 5.08
N VAL A 617 -31.75 29.61 4.03
CA VAL A 617 -31.20 28.27 4.12
C VAL A 617 -29.76 28.34 3.62
N ALA A 618 -28.84 27.96 4.45
CA ALA A 618 -27.42 27.94 4.12
C ALA A 618 -26.83 26.55 4.32
N ARG A 619 -25.69 26.28 3.72
CA ARG A 619 -24.93 25.05 3.97
C ARG A 619 -24.45 25.07 5.41
N GLY A 620 -25.04 24.22 6.21
CA GLY A 620 -24.57 23.90 7.54
C GLY A 620 -23.61 22.70 7.46
N ARG A 621 -23.17 22.24 8.61
CA ARG A 621 -22.19 21.18 8.80
C ARG A 621 -22.64 19.80 8.31
N TYR A 622 -23.95 19.50 8.43
CA TYR A 622 -24.53 18.17 8.11
C TYR A 622 -25.68 18.24 7.13
N SER A 623 -26.19 19.43 6.92
CA SER A 623 -27.35 19.67 6.09
C SER A 623 -27.33 21.10 5.58
N TYR A 624 -28.00 21.33 4.48
CA TYR A 624 -28.52 22.69 4.20
C TYR A 624 -29.65 22.92 5.16
N ALA A 625 -29.52 23.85 6.07
CA ALA A 625 -30.49 24.09 7.15
C ALA A 625 -30.93 25.54 7.21
N CYS A 626 -32.10 25.73 7.74
CA CYS A 626 -32.60 27.08 8.06
C CYS A 626 -31.72 27.76 9.11
N GLU A 627 -31.56 29.08 9.04
CA GLU A 627 -30.83 29.88 10.04
C GLU A 627 -31.33 29.65 11.49
N ASP A 628 -32.61 29.34 11.65
CA ASP A 628 -33.24 29.06 12.96
C ASP A 628 -33.22 27.57 13.34
N PHE A 629 -32.46 26.71 12.63
CA PHE A 629 -32.37 25.30 12.95
C PHE A 629 -31.38 25.06 14.10
N PRO A 630 -31.67 24.19 15.09
CA PRO A 630 -32.90 23.42 15.28
C PRO A 630 -33.95 24.13 16.16
N ASP A 631 -33.64 25.28 16.78
CA ASP A 631 -34.35 25.82 17.93
C ASP A 631 -35.75 26.37 17.57
N LYS A 632 -35.86 27.05 16.43
CA LYS A 632 -37.12 27.70 16.01
C LYS A 632 -37.66 27.18 14.69
N CYS A 633 -36.87 26.42 13.93
CA CYS A 633 -37.25 25.82 12.67
C CYS A 633 -36.55 24.48 12.48
N ASP A 634 -37.30 23.44 12.13
CA ASP A 634 -36.76 22.07 11.93
C ASP A 634 -36.41 21.75 10.47
N PHE A 635 -36.46 22.78 9.58
CA PHE A 635 -36.20 22.56 8.16
C PHE A 635 -34.72 22.28 7.87
N LYS A 636 -34.48 21.14 7.24
CA LYS A 636 -33.16 20.76 6.72
C LYS A 636 -33.22 19.83 5.51
N ILE A 637 -32.20 19.90 4.68
CA ILE A 637 -31.92 18.95 3.59
C ILE A 637 -30.60 18.30 3.94
N ASN A 638 -30.58 17.01 4.20
CA ASN A 638 -29.33 16.32 4.51
C ASN A 638 -28.35 16.40 3.34
N LEU A 639 -27.08 16.68 3.62
CA LEU A 639 -26.02 16.70 2.59
C LEU A 639 -25.85 15.36 1.89
N ARG A 640 -26.36 14.28 2.49
CA ARG A 640 -26.35 12.94 1.91
C ARG A 640 -27.64 12.19 2.23
N ILE A 641 -28.24 11.56 1.23
CA ILE A 641 -29.47 10.75 1.35
C ILE A 641 -29.20 9.39 0.70
N LEU A 642 -29.38 8.29 1.46
CA LEU A 642 -29.11 6.91 1.02
C LEU A 642 -27.77 6.76 0.27
N GLY A 643 -26.73 7.34 0.83
CA GLY A 643 -25.39 7.26 0.25
C GLY A 643 -25.12 8.21 -0.93
N CYS A 644 -26.12 8.89 -1.46
CA CYS A 644 -25.99 9.88 -2.52
C CYS A 644 -25.76 11.28 -1.93
N PRO A 645 -24.69 11.99 -2.29
CA PRO A 645 -24.52 13.40 -1.92
C PRO A 645 -25.57 14.25 -2.62
N VAL A 646 -26.09 15.25 -1.92
CA VAL A 646 -27.02 16.26 -2.48
C VAL A 646 -26.21 17.51 -2.77
N PRO A 647 -25.81 17.78 -4.04
CA PRO A 647 -25.06 18.97 -4.40
C PRO A 647 -25.82 20.27 -4.10
N LYS A 648 -25.07 21.37 -3.94
CA LYS A 648 -25.64 22.73 -3.69
C LYS A 648 -26.71 23.11 -4.72
N GLU A 649 -26.44 22.81 -5.98
CA GLU A 649 -27.34 23.08 -7.11
C GLU A 649 -28.66 22.31 -6.97
N GLN A 650 -28.61 21.07 -6.54
CA GLN A 650 -29.80 20.23 -6.35
C GLN A 650 -30.59 20.65 -5.11
N ALA A 651 -29.90 21.02 -4.04
CA ALA A 651 -30.54 21.57 -2.85
C ALA A 651 -31.21 22.94 -3.15
N ALA A 652 -30.58 23.81 -3.93
CA ALA A 652 -31.15 25.07 -4.39
C ALA A 652 -32.37 24.83 -5.30
N LYS A 653 -32.32 23.88 -6.25
CA LYS A 653 -33.47 23.49 -7.08
C LYS A 653 -34.64 22.99 -6.23
N LEU A 654 -34.37 22.21 -5.18
CA LEU A 654 -35.42 21.74 -4.27
C LEU A 654 -36.10 22.88 -3.54
N LEU A 655 -35.37 23.93 -3.16
CA LEU A 655 -35.93 25.12 -2.50
C LEU A 655 -36.72 26.01 -3.45
N THR A 656 -36.29 26.18 -4.70
CA THR A 656 -36.91 27.09 -5.68
C THR A 656 -38.03 26.41 -6.47
N ASN A 657 -37.83 25.15 -6.89
CA ASN A 657 -38.71 24.41 -7.79
C ASN A 657 -39.53 23.31 -7.06
N GLY A 658 -39.26 23.09 -5.78
CA GLY A 658 -39.87 22.01 -4.99
C GLY A 658 -39.42 20.60 -5.35
N LYS A 659 -38.53 20.44 -6.34
CA LYS A 659 -38.04 19.13 -6.87
C LYS A 659 -36.62 19.23 -7.39
N THR A 660 -35.81 18.15 -7.23
CA THR A 660 -34.49 18.01 -7.81
C THR A 660 -34.53 17.34 -9.18
N ASP A 661 -33.40 17.32 -9.88
CA ASP A 661 -33.18 16.40 -10.99
C ASP A 661 -33.14 14.96 -10.48
N LYS A 662 -33.22 13.97 -11.39
CA LYS A 662 -33.05 12.56 -11.05
C LYS A 662 -31.62 12.29 -10.59
N MET A 663 -31.47 11.66 -9.44
CA MET A 663 -30.18 11.26 -8.84
C MET A 663 -30.21 9.77 -8.53
N ASN A 664 -29.04 9.16 -8.42
CA ASN A 664 -28.91 7.73 -8.15
C ASN A 664 -28.69 7.48 -6.65
N PHE A 665 -29.59 6.72 -6.05
CA PHE A 665 -29.58 6.36 -4.64
C PHE A 665 -29.35 4.87 -4.46
N THR A 666 -28.79 4.45 -3.32
CA THR A 666 -28.59 3.03 -3.01
C THR A 666 -29.55 2.58 -1.92
N SER A 667 -30.39 1.60 -2.21
CA SER A 667 -31.33 1.04 -1.23
C SER A 667 -30.59 0.38 -0.07
N LEU A 668 -30.85 0.81 1.15
CA LEU A 668 -30.25 0.20 2.36
C LEU A 668 -30.75 -1.24 2.61
N LYS A 669 -31.94 -1.61 2.09
CA LYS A 669 -32.50 -2.96 2.25
C LYS A 669 -31.95 -3.95 1.24
N THR A 670 -31.74 -3.52 0.00
CA THR A 670 -31.44 -4.44 -1.11
C THR A 670 -30.04 -4.21 -1.71
N GLY A 671 -29.34 -3.14 -1.34
CA GLY A 671 -28.06 -2.73 -1.95
C GLY A 671 -28.18 -2.31 -3.42
N LYS A 672 -29.37 -2.32 -4.01
CA LYS A 672 -29.58 -1.95 -5.42
C LYS A 672 -29.61 -0.44 -5.60
N VAL A 673 -29.01 0.03 -6.68
CA VAL A 673 -29.09 1.43 -7.11
C VAL A 673 -30.44 1.66 -7.80
N PHE A 674 -31.09 2.77 -7.45
CA PHE A 674 -32.31 3.25 -8.09
C PHE A 674 -32.21 4.74 -8.39
N SER A 675 -32.88 5.18 -9.44
CA SER A 675 -32.91 6.60 -9.83
C SER A 675 -34.22 7.23 -9.36
N SER A 676 -34.13 8.39 -8.68
CA SER A 676 -35.29 9.14 -8.22
C SER A 676 -34.95 10.62 -8.11
N SER A 677 -35.98 11.48 -8.16
CA SER A 677 -35.85 12.88 -7.73
C SER A 677 -36.19 13.00 -6.23
N LEU A 678 -35.77 14.07 -5.61
CA LEU A 678 -36.23 14.48 -4.28
C LEU A 678 -37.28 15.58 -4.44
N LYS A 679 -38.34 15.54 -3.62
CA LYS A 679 -39.33 16.63 -3.52
C LYS A 679 -39.64 16.96 -2.05
N LEU A 680 -40.28 18.10 -1.85
CA LEU A 680 -40.82 18.47 -0.55
C LEU A 680 -42.27 18.00 -0.44
N ASP A 681 -42.61 17.29 0.64
CA ASP A 681 -43.97 16.91 0.97
C ASP A 681 -44.76 18.12 1.54
N GLU A 682 -46.05 17.91 1.88
CA GLU A 682 -46.89 18.92 2.46
C GLU A 682 -46.32 19.51 3.78
N SER A 683 -45.64 18.70 4.55
CA SER A 683 -44.94 19.09 5.79
C SER A 683 -43.59 19.75 5.55
N LYS A 684 -43.20 19.97 4.28
CA LYS A 684 -41.89 20.51 3.87
C LYS A 684 -40.71 19.59 4.24
N LYS A 685 -40.96 18.29 4.33
CA LYS A 685 -39.89 17.29 4.49
C LYS A 685 -39.43 16.78 3.13
N VAL A 686 -38.13 16.43 3.04
CA VAL A 686 -37.53 15.86 1.82
C VAL A 686 -37.95 14.42 1.69
N VAL A 687 -38.61 14.05 0.59
CA VAL A 687 -39.07 12.70 0.25
C VAL A 687 -38.67 12.33 -1.16
N PHE A 688 -38.63 11.03 -1.46
CA PHE A 688 -38.39 10.53 -2.82
C PHE A 688 -39.57 10.75 -3.74
N ASP A 689 -39.30 11.15 -4.97
CA ASP A 689 -40.27 11.25 -6.04
C ASP A 689 -39.87 10.33 -7.21
N PHE A 690 -40.65 9.30 -7.40
CA PHE A 690 -40.43 8.28 -8.44
C PHE A 690 -41.16 8.59 -9.76
N THR A 691 -41.83 9.77 -9.85
CA THR A 691 -42.55 10.18 -11.08
C THR A 691 -41.63 10.83 -12.12
#